data_a8c064dbf9b4e7691fe8a42811e6c0b6
#
_entry.id   a8c064dbf9b4e7691fe8a42811e6c0b6
#
_cell.length_a   1.000
_cell.length_b   1.000
_cell.length_c   1.000
_cell.angle_alpha   90.00
_cell.angle_beta   90.00
_cell.angle_gamma   90.00
#
_symmetry.space_group_name_H-M   'P 1'
#
loop_
_entity.id
_entity.type
_entity.pdbx_description
1 polymer ?
#
loop_
_entity_poly.entity_id
_entity_poly.type
_entity_poly.pdbx_seq_one_letter_code
_entity_poly.pdbx_strand_id
1 'polypeptide(L)'
;MEVHEMGKITILKDKLIFERRDELTVIEAYGENCLRCRSTKNSKLLDENWTLLPPASESECFVEGDEKVATIRNGMVSATIEAGQPWYGGIISYYRKDRQILHTKFEGEYTGRNVHTEGDHYQIKVIFDANEGEHFYGLGQEQENQFDRKGSTCNLQHYNTKSAVPVVYSSFGYGFLWNNPAPGRCETTNNHTMWVADSAYQADYLIYAGETPADVLKIYCDLTGYAPKFPEWAAGFWQSKLRYESQEDLLEVAREYKKRGIPITAIVIDYFHWTEQGEWKFDPEYWPDPAAMCRELKEMKIEPVVSIWPTINPKSENYEEMNEANMLVRTENGQYGTFEFYGQQTFIDVTHPKTGSFVWDKVKENYYKYGIRTFWLDEAEPEVHPQQYSNLKFYAGNGAQSAMLYPYYYSKMFYEGLKSEGETDIILLTRAAYPGTQKFGSLVWNGDIMSTFEALRMSVKTGLSMAMSGIPWWNSDIGGFLEGDIESDYFKELVVRWAQFGVFSPVMRLHGSRLRTKNQKDRHPDVKERSGGDNEIWSFGEENYKILKGLVELRERLRPYICHYMDLASETGAPIMRPMFFDYYEDEVCYTLEDQYMFGEDILFAPISAQGQTGREVYLPEGSWIDVNTKEVYEGKKWVTCTAQLHQFIAFVREGSNVINVF
;
A
#
# COMPACT_ATOMS: atom_id res chain seq x y z
N MET A 1 29.95 -2.36 45.07
CA MET A 1 29.17 -1.27 44.44
C MET A 1 29.87 -1.03 43.10
N GLU A 2 29.35 -1.57 42.02
CA GLU A 2 29.83 -1.27 40.68
C GLU A 2 29.59 0.23 40.44
N VAL A 3 30.64 0.96 40.08
CA VAL A 3 30.51 2.34 39.63
C VAL A 3 29.79 2.26 38.29
N HIS A 4 28.51 2.59 38.26
CA HIS A 4 27.77 2.73 37.01
C HIS A 4 28.36 3.93 36.26
N GLU A 5 29.02 3.66 35.13
CA GLU A 5 29.62 4.68 34.28
C GLU A 5 28.49 5.48 33.62
N MET A 6 28.57 6.81 33.71
CA MET A 6 27.63 7.72 33.03
C MET A 6 27.77 7.56 31.52
N GLY A 7 26.67 7.66 30.80
CA GLY A 7 26.71 7.73 29.34
C GLY A 7 27.52 8.95 28.88
N LYS A 8 28.10 8.86 27.70
CA LYS A 8 28.91 9.89 27.07
C LYS A 8 28.43 10.21 25.67
N ILE A 9 28.34 11.48 25.34
CA ILE A 9 27.99 11.95 24.00
C ILE A 9 29.26 12.38 23.27
N THR A 10 29.50 11.85 22.08
CA THR A 10 30.53 12.29 21.14
C THR A 10 29.90 13.09 20.04
N ILE A 11 30.35 14.31 19.81
CA ILE A 11 29.84 15.23 18.81
C ILE A 11 30.71 15.16 17.56
N LEU A 12 30.13 14.87 16.41
CA LEU A 12 30.77 14.91 15.10
C LEU A 12 30.09 15.97 14.23
N LYS A 13 30.66 16.25 13.06
CA LYS A 13 30.15 17.30 12.15
C LYS A 13 28.68 17.11 11.76
N ASP A 14 28.26 15.87 11.59
CA ASP A 14 26.97 15.47 11.00
C ASP A 14 26.16 14.50 11.85
N LYS A 15 26.65 14.18 13.06
CA LYS A 15 25.98 13.23 13.97
C LYS A 15 26.38 13.34 15.42
N LEU A 16 25.50 12.82 16.27
CA LEU A 16 25.72 12.58 17.69
C LEU A 16 25.86 11.09 17.93
N ILE A 17 26.86 10.67 18.71
CA ILE A 17 27.07 9.29 19.15
C ILE A 17 26.92 9.26 20.66
N PHE A 18 25.96 8.52 21.17
CA PHE A 18 25.80 8.26 22.59
C PHE A 18 26.26 6.84 22.88
N GLU A 19 27.15 6.71 23.82
CA GLU A 19 27.68 5.43 24.28
C GLU A 19 27.48 5.29 25.78
N ARG A 20 26.96 4.19 26.17
CA ARG A 20 26.85 3.72 27.54
C ARG A 20 27.18 2.22 27.54
N ARG A 21 27.57 1.67 28.68
CA ARG A 21 28.02 0.28 28.88
C ARG A 21 27.40 -0.77 27.94
N ASP A 22 26.10 -0.69 27.68
CA ASP A 22 25.32 -1.65 26.92
C ASP A 22 24.41 -1.00 25.85
N GLU A 23 24.71 0.25 25.47
CA GLU A 23 23.96 0.96 24.44
C GLU A 23 24.89 1.82 23.58
N LEU A 24 24.76 1.65 22.27
CA LEU A 24 25.31 2.54 21.26
C LEU A 24 24.13 3.15 20.47
N THR A 25 23.96 4.46 20.56
CA THR A 25 22.93 5.20 19.80
C THR A 25 23.59 6.26 18.94
N VAL A 26 23.20 6.32 17.66
CA VAL A 26 23.65 7.33 16.70
C VAL A 26 22.45 8.08 16.16
N ILE A 27 22.50 9.43 16.24
CA ILE A 27 21.54 10.32 15.59
C ILE A 27 22.31 11.10 14.53
N GLU A 28 21.89 10.99 13.29
CA GLU A 28 22.57 11.57 12.14
C GLU A 28 21.60 12.27 11.19
N ALA A 29 22.07 13.28 10.47
CA ALA A 29 21.32 13.88 9.40
C ALA A 29 21.20 12.89 8.21
N TYR A 30 20.00 12.77 7.63
CA TYR A 30 19.74 11.83 6.53
C TYR A 30 18.85 12.47 5.46
N GLY A 31 19.44 13.16 4.51
CA GLY A 31 18.72 14.00 3.57
C GLY A 31 18.25 15.32 4.19
N GLU A 32 17.39 16.04 3.52
CA GLU A 32 16.89 17.34 3.97
C GLU A 32 15.74 17.18 4.97
N ASN A 33 15.72 17.99 6.03
CA ASN A 33 14.67 17.98 7.06
C ASN A 33 14.40 16.60 7.71
N CYS A 34 15.41 15.73 7.78
CA CYS A 34 15.29 14.38 8.29
C CYS A 34 16.47 14.00 9.17
N LEU A 35 16.18 13.32 10.29
CA LEU A 35 17.14 12.70 11.20
C LEU A 35 16.89 11.20 11.24
N ARG A 36 17.97 10.40 11.12
CA ARG A 36 17.96 8.94 11.36
C ARG A 36 18.51 8.65 12.73
N CYS A 37 17.81 7.84 13.51
CA CYS A 37 18.28 7.35 14.79
C CYS A 37 18.43 5.83 14.73
N ARG A 38 19.62 5.35 15.08
CA ARG A 38 19.93 3.92 15.20
C ARG A 38 20.44 3.62 16.61
N SER A 39 19.93 2.56 17.23
CA SER A 39 20.32 2.17 18.58
C SER A 39 20.46 0.66 18.72
N THR A 40 21.53 0.19 19.36
CA THR A 40 21.81 -1.23 19.55
C THR A 40 22.50 -1.51 20.88
N LYS A 41 22.40 -2.76 21.36
CA LYS A 41 23.23 -3.31 22.45
C LYS A 41 24.52 -3.97 21.95
N ASN A 42 24.70 -4.06 20.65
CA ASN A 42 25.93 -4.61 20.06
C ASN A 42 27.03 -3.56 20.04
N SER A 43 28.28 -4.01 19.88
CA SER A 43 29.45 -3.12 19.85
C SER A 43 29.49 -2.19 18.63
N LYS A 44 28.67 -2.44 17.61
CA LYS A 44 28.55 -1.64 16.40
C LYS A 44 27.16 -1.72 15.79
N LEU A 45 26.76 -0.68 15.08
CA LEU A 45 25.55 -0.67 14.26
C LEU A 45 25.77 -1.48 12.98
N LEU A 46 24.69 -2.05 12.46
CA LEU A 46 24.65 -2.58 11.11
C LEU A 46 24.49 -1.40 10.13
N ASP A 47 25.21 -1.48 9.01
CA ASP A 47 25.11 -0.50 7.93
C ASP A 47 24.11 -0.98 6.86
N GLU A 48 22.90 -1.24 7.31
CA GLU A 48 21.79 -1.69 6.46
C GLU A 48 20.84 -0.53 6.20
N ASN A 49 20.52 -0.28 4.95
CA ASN A 49 19.55 0.73 4.55
C ASN A 49 18.18 0.15 4.22
N TRP A 50 18.07 -1.17 4.06
CA TRP A 50 16.89 -1.89 3.64
C TRP A 50 16.32 -1.32 2.34
N THR A 51 15.24 -0.51 2.43
CA THR A 51 14.57 0.10 1.28
C THR A 51 14.89 1.59 1.11
N LEU A 52 15.65 2.18 2.04
CA LEU A 52 16.06 3.58 1.97
C LEU A 52 17.03 3.82 0.81
N LEU A 53 16.85 4.93 0.14
CA LEU A 53 17.80 5.45 -0.84
C LEU A 53 18.93 6.21 -0.12
N PRO A 54 20.15 6.21 -0.65
CA PRO A 54 21.17 7.12 -0.19
C PRO A 54 20.70 8.58 -0.31
N PRO A 55 21.02 9.47 0.64
CA PRO A 55 20.68 10.87 0.50
C PRO A 55 21.26 11.48 -0.78
N ALA A 56 20.45 12.25 -1.50
CA ALA A 56 20.84 12.85 -2.79
C ALA A 56 21.94 13.91 -2.64
N SER A 57 22.08 14.51 -1.45
CA SER A 57 23.10 15.52 -1.12
C SER A 57 23.52 15.40 0.34
N GLU A 58 24.72 15.91 0.68
CA GLU A 58 25.10 16.13 2.09
C GLU A 58 24.17 17.19 2.69
N SER A 59 23.61 16.90 3.86
CA SER A 59 22.76 17.82 4.58
C SER A 59 23.61 18.88 5.27
N GLU A 60 23.22 20.15 5.19
CA GLU A 60 23.76 21.19 6.06
C GLU A 60 23.12 21.04 7.43
N CYS A 61 23.73 20.24 8.31
CA CYS A 61 23.28 20.08 9.67
C CYS A 61 24.14 20.93 10.63
N PHE A 62 23.53 21.30 11.73
CA PHE A 62 24.18 22.03 12.83
C PHE A 62 24.19 21.15 14.07
N VAL A 63 25.36 21.04 14.71
CA VAL A 63 25.55 20.23 15.93
C VAL A 63 26.23 21.05 17.00
N GLU A 64 25.66 21.07 18.22
CA GLU A 64 26.20 21.81 19.36
C GLU A 64 25.97 21.05 20.67
N GLY A 65 26.67 21.45 21.72
CA GLY A 65 26.54 20.91 23.07
C GLY A 65 27.85 20.39 23.63
N ASP A 66 27.74 19.44 24.56
CA ASP A 66 28.89 18.82 25.25
C ASP A 66 28.65 17.31 25.44
N GLU A 67 29.51 16.66 26.21
CA GLU A 67 29.42 15.19 26.45
C GLU A 67 28.19 14.78 27.29
N LYS A 68 27.43 15.71 27.84
CA LYS A 68 26.25 15.47 28.70
C LYS A 68 24.93 15.81 27.99
N VAL A 69 24.93 16.89 27.21
CA VAL A 69 23.76 17.37 26.47
C VAL A 69 24.21 17.87 25.11
N ALA A 70 23.67 17.32 24.05
CA ALA A 70 23.98 17.78 22.70
C ALA A 70 22.75 17.78 21.81
N THR A 71 22.73 18.70 20.86
CA THR A 71 21.65 18.89 19.89
C THR A 71 22.20 18.78 18.48
N ILE A 72 21.47 18.07 17.63
CA ILE A 72 21.64 18.06 16.18
C ILE A 72 20.39 18.67 15.55
N ARG A 73 20.57 19.58 14.59
CA ARG A 73 19.49 20.19 13.81
C ARG A 73 19.75 19.98 12.32
N ASN A 74 18.73 19.54 11.62
CA ASN A 74 18.72 19.40 10.16
C ASN A 74 17.44 20.02 9.61
N GLY A 75 17.56 21.28 9.16
CA GLY A 75 16.43 22.08 8.69
C GLY A 75 15.36 22.25 9.76
N MET A 76 14.15 21.74 9.49
CA MET A 76 12.98 21.89 10.37
C MET A 76 12.97 20.92 11.56
N VAL A 77 13.76 19.85 11.52
CA VAL A 77 13.81 18.82 12.56
C VAL A 77 15.08 18.97 13.39
N SER A 78 14.97 18.82 14.72
CA SER A 78 16.13 18.71 15.59
C SER A 78 15.92 17.63 16.66
N ALA A 79 17.03 17.11 17.17
CA ALA A 79 17.03 16.16 18.27
C ALA A 79 18.04 16.62 19.33
N THR A 80 17.60 16.65 20.58
CA THR A 80 18.48 16.86 21.75
C THR A 80 18.60 15.54 22.49
N ILE A 81 19.84 15.11 22.77
CA ILE A 81 20.12 13.94 23.58
C ILE A 81 20.77 14.39 24.91
N GLU A 82 20.27 13.82 26.01
CA GLU A 82 20.84 13.98 27.34
C GLU A 82 21.44 12.66 27.79
N ALA A 83 22.68 12.65 28.24
CA ALA A 83 23.38 11.43 28.65
C ALA A 83 22.72 10.73 29.86
N GLY A 84 21.92 11.45 30.64
CA GLY A 84 21.13 10.89 31.73
C GLY A 84 21.95 10.64 33.00
N GLN A 85 21.49 9.67 33.81
CA GLN A 85 22.12 9.26 35.08
C GLN A 85 22.75 7.87 34.91
N PRO A 86 23.60 7.43 35.86
CA PRO A 86 24.25 6.11 35.74
C PRO A 86 23.31 4.91 35.55
N TRP A 87 22.04 5.01 35.95
CA TRP A 87 21.05 3.93 35.91
C TRP A 87 20.01 4.06 34.79
N TYR A 88 19.97 5.17 34.03
CA TYR A 88 19.13 5.30 32.85
C TYR A 88 19.88 5.99 31.70
N GLY A 89 19.70 5.49 30.50
CA GLY A 89 20.43 5.93 29.31
C GLY A 89 19.79 7.11 28.59
N GLY A 90 20.46 7.64 27.60
CA GLY A 90 20.19 8.88 26.91
C GLY A 90 18.72 9.16 26.60
N ILE A 91 18.24 10.28 27.09
CA ILE A 91 16.91 10.81 26.79
C ILE A 91 16.99 11.56 25.47
N ILE A 92 16.10 11.27 24.53
CA ILE A 92 16.04 11.98 23.26
C ILE A 92 14.72 12.73 23.17
N SER A 93 14.80 14.02 22.90
CA SER A 93 13.67 14.87 22.56
C SER A 93 13.80 15.33 21.11
N TYR A 94 12.76 15.15 20.32
CA TYR A 94 12.70 15.62 18.94
C TYR A 94 11.78 16.84 18.83
N TYR A 95 12.16 17.76 17.97
CA TYR A 95 11.44 19.00 17.76
C TYR A 95 11.21 19.25 16.27
N ARG A 96 10.03 19.78 15.95
CA ARG A 96 9.76 20.45 14.69
C ARG A 96 9.78 21.94 14.94
N LYS A 97 10.81 22.64 14.40
CA LYS A 97 11.12 24.03 14.83
C LYS A 97 11.26 24.09 16.35
N ASP A 98 10.40 24.85 17.03
CA ASP A 98 10.42 25.02 18.50
C ASP A 98 9.41 24.10 19.22
N ARG A 99 8.58 23.33 18.49
CA ARG A 99 7.61 22.43 19.09
C ARG A 99 8.23 21.07 19.33
N GLN A 100 8.20 20.60 20.58
CA GLN A 100 8.54 19.21 20.90
C GLN A 100 7.47 18.28 20.27
N ILE A 101 7.92 17.31 19.48
CA ILE A 101 7.06 16.38 18.78
C ILE A 101 7.15 14.95 19.36
N LEU A 102 8.33 14.54 19.80
CA LEU A 102 8.53 13.25 20.45
C LEU A 102 9.50 13.41 21.61
N HIS A 103 9.25 12.68 22.69
CA HIS A 103 10.12 12.65 23.87
C HIS A 103 10.21 11.19 24.37
N THR A 104 11.44 10.73 24.65
CA THR A 104 11.68 9.39 25.17
C THR A 104 10.89 9.15 26.45
N LYS A 105 10.03 8.12 26.45
CA LYS A 105 9.30 7.67 27.63
C LYS A 105 10.06 6.60 28.37
N PHE A 106 10.11 6.72 29.68
CA PHE A 106 10.67 5.70 30.56
C PHE A 106 9.62 4.64 30.92
N GLU A 107 10.00 3.37 30.83
CA GLU A 107 9.29 2.27 31.46
C GLU A 107 10.17 1.65 32.56
N GLY A 108 9.89 1.99 33.82
CA GLY A 108 10.64 1.50 34.97
C GLY A 108 12.08 2.05 35.01
N GLU A 109 13.07 1.18 35.19
CA GLU A 109 14.49 1.53 35.25
C GLU A 109 15.17 1.65 33.89
N TYR A 110 14.41 1.48 32.80
CA TYR A 110 14.96 1.39 31.44
C TYR A 110 14.62 2.61 30.60
N THR A 111 15.45 2.83 29.61
CA THR A 111 15.23 3.88 28.60
C THR A 111 14.05 3.55 27.70
N GLY A 112 13.52 4.56 27.00
CA GLY A 112 12.49 4.35 25.97
C GLY A 112 12.98 3.55 24.74
N ARG A 113 14.23 3.05 24.74
CA ARG A 113 14.79 2.14 23.76
C ARG A 113 15.18 0.84 24.45
N ASN A 114 14.25 -0.09 24.49
CA ASN A 114 14.44 -1.36 25.19
C ASN A 114 14.78 -2.47 24.20
N VAL A 115 15.82 -3.22 24.54
CA VAL A 115 16.23 -4.41 23.82
C VAL A 115 16.12 -5.60 24.76
N HIS A 116 15.17 -6.50 24.50
CA HIS A 116 14.96 -7.70 25.28
C HIS A 116 15.47 -8.91 24.51
N THR A 117 16.12 -9.82 25.23
CA THR A 117 16.53 -11.10 24.66
C THR A 117 15.30 -12.03 24.63
N GLU A 118 14.99 -12.53 23.43
CA GLU A 118 13.94 -13.51 23.19
C GLU A 118 14.61 -14.75 22.55
N GLY A 119 15.02 -15.71 23.40
CA GLY A 119 15.76 -16.89 22.93
C GLY A 119 17.11 -16.52 22.33
N ASP A 120 17.22 -16.61 21.01
CA ASP A 120 18.45 -16.35 20.21
C ASP A 120 18.44 -14.98 19.47
N HIS A 121 17.44 -14.13 19.72
CA HIS A 121 17.27 -12.83 19.07
C HIS A 121 16.85 -11.74 20.06
N TYR A 122 16.83 -10.50 19.61
CA TYR A 122 16.39 -9.36 20.40
C TYR A 122 15.04 -8.85 19.92
N GLN A 123 14.06 -8.73 20.82
CA GLN A 123 12.91 -7.86 20.61
C GLN A 123 13.32 -6.41 20.92
N ILE A 124 13.02 -5.50 20.03
CA ILE A 124 13.37 -4.09 20.16
C ILE A 124 12.12 -3.26 20.30
N LYS A 125 12.13 -2.35 21.28
CA LYS A 125 11.05 -1.37 21.52
C LYS A 125 11.63 0.04 21.57
N VAL A 126 10.93 0.97 20.92
CA VAL A 126 11.17 2.41 21.04
C VAL A 126 9.88 3.06 21.51
N ILE A 127 9.94 3.80 22.64
CA ILE A 127 8.75 4.33 23.31
C ILE A 127 8.91 5.84 23.51
N PHE A 128 7.87 6.57 23.14
CA PHE A 128 7.76 8.01 23.33
C PHE A 128 6.52 8.35 24.17
N ASP A 129 6.56 9.48 24.87
CA ASP A 129 5.36 10.04 25.48
C ASP A 129 4.31 10.38 24.42
N ALA A 130 3.04 10.21 24.76
CA ALA A 130 1.96 10.63 23.89
C ALA A 130 1.72 12.14 24.03
N ASN A 131 1.46 12.80 22.93
CA ASN A 131 1.01 14.18 22.90
C ASN A 131 -0.53 14.25 22.92
N GLU A 132 -1.08 15.23 23.62
CA GLU A 132 -2.50 15.51 23.60
C GLU A 132 -2.91 16.21 22.29
N GLY A 133 -4.06 15.83 21.73
CA GLY A 133 -4.57 16.40 20.48
C GLY A 133 -3.80 16.02 19.21
N GLU A 134 -2.89 15.05 19.30
CA GLU A 134 -2.16 14.54 18.16
C GLU A 134 -2.96 13.42 17.46
N HIS A 135 -3.04 13.49 16.12
CA HIS A 135 -3.63 12.50 15.25
C HIS A 135 -2.55 11.80 14.41
N PHE A 136 -2.74 10.51 14.10
CA PHE A 136 -1.81 9.72 13.30
C PHE A 136 -2.51 9.06 12.12
N TYR A 137 -1.89 9.14 10.93
CA TYR A 137 -2.40 8.56 9.68
C TYR A 137 -1.32 7.78 8.97
N GLY A 138 -1.69 6.67 8.31
CA GLY A 138 -0.75 5.79 7.64
C GLY A 138 -0.79 4.36 8.17
N LEU A 139 0.37 3.71 8.30
CA LEU A 139 0.57 2.30 8.66
C LEU A 139 0.06 1.30 7.61
N GLY A 140 -0.17 1.75 6.36
CA GLY A 140 -0.67 0.89 5.30
C GLY A 140 -2.18 0.68 5.38
N GLN A 141 -2.65 -0.50 4.96
CA GLN A 141 -4.07 -0.86 4.94
C GLN A 141 -4.38 -2.05 5.84
N GLU A 142 -5.57 -2.04 6.43
CA GLU A 142 -6.17 -3.18 7.13
C GLU A 142 -7.69 -3.04 7.17
N GLN A 143 -8.40 -4.16 7.36
CA GLN A 143 -9.87 -4.19 7.41
C GLN A 143 -10.40 -3.79 8.80
N GLU A 144 -9.87 -2.70 9.35
CA GLU A 144 -10.32 -2.10 10.60
C GLU A 144 -11.04 -0.77 10.33
N ASN A 145 -12.05 -0.49 11.11
CA ASN A 145 -12.89 0.69 10.92
C ASN A 145 -12.26 1.94 11.56
N GLN A 146 -10.94 2.15 11.38
CA GLN A 146 -10.22 3.26 12.00
C GLN A 146 -9.25 3.91 11.02
N PHE A 147 -9.44 5.21 10.75
CA PHE A 147 -8.56 6.00 9.90
C PHE A 147 -7.51 6.77 10.72
N ASP A 148 -7.93 7.53 11.74
CA ASP A 148 -7.01 8.08 12.74
C ASP A 148 -6.52 6.96 13.65
N ARG A 149 -5.21 6.73 13.64
CA ARG A 149 -4.57 5.65 14.41
C ARG A 149 -4.39 5.99 15.89
N LYS A 150 -4.71 7.20 16.33
CA LYS A 150 -4.63 7.55 17.77
C LYS A 150 -5.56 6.66 18.60
N GLY A 151 -5.02 6.10 19.67
CA GLY A 151 -5.73 5.15 20.53
C GLY A 151 -5.71 3.70 20.04
N SER A 152 -4.89 3.34 19.03
CA SER A 152 -4.87 1.99 18.45
C SER A 152 -3.54 1.25 18.63
N THR A 153 -3.60 -0.06 18.40
CA THR A 153 -2.46 -0.94 18.19
C THR A 153 -2.56 -1.54 16.79
N CYS A 154 -1.57 -1.31 15.95
CA CYS A 154 -1.49 -1.85 14.60
C CYS A 154 -0.37 -2.90 14.54
N ASN A 155 -0.68 -4.12 14.14
CA ASN A 155 0.33 -5.13 13.87
C ASN A 155 1.07 -4.80 12.57
N LEU A 156 2.40 -4.77 12.61
CA LEU A 156 3.26 -4.57 11.46
C LEU A 156 3.61 -5.91 10.82
N GLN A 157 2.60 -6.53 10.22
CA GLN A 157 2.69 -7.82 9.55
C GLN A 157 1.73 -7.84 8.36
N HIS A 158 2.16 -8.44 7.24
CA HIS A 158 1.29 -8.63 6.08
C HIS A 158 0.45 -9.90 6.23
N TYR A 159 -0.77 -9.88 5.72
CA TYR A 159 -1.62 -11.03 5.43
C TYR A 159 -2.71 -10.60 4.46
N ASN A 160 -3.46 -11.53 3.90
CA ASN A 160 -4.57 -11.21 3.00
C ASN A 160 -5.47 -10.13 3.61
N THR A 161 -5.81 -9.08 2.86
CA THR A 161 -6.48 -7.84 3.26
C THR A 161 -5.66 -6.84 4.09
N LYS A 162 -4.42 -7.18 4.49
CA LYS A 162 -3.55 -6.28 5.24
C LYS A 162 -2.19 -6.10 4.58
N SER A 163 -1.81 -4.86 4.37
CA SER A 163 -0.48 -4.47 3.92
C SER A 163 0.11 -3.46 4.91
N ALA A 164 1.08 -3.91 5.72
CA ALA A 164 1.71 -3.07 6.73
C ALA A 164 2.83 -2.22 6.10
N VAL A 165 2.63 -0.91 6.08
CA VAL A 165 3.65 0.06 5.67
C VAL A 165 4.03 0.89 6.90
N PRO A 166 5.17 0.64 7.55
CA PRO A 166 5.51 1.20 8.85
C PRO A 166 5.92 2.68 8.79
N VAL A 167 4.99 3.50 8.32
CA VAL A 167 5.11 4.96 8.15
C VAL A 167 3.87 5.63 8.71
N VAL A 168 4.05 6.69 9.48
CA VAL A 168 2.96 7.56 9.92
C VAL A 168 3.24 9.01 9.58
N TYR A 169 2.18 9.73 9.25
CA TYR A 169 2.09 11.19 9.30
C TYR A 169 1.40 11.60 10.60
N SER A 170 1.98 12.55 11.32
CA SER A 170 1.39 13.18 12.49
C SER A 170 0.80 14.55 12.15
N SER A 171 -0.38 14.87 12.74
CA SER A 171 -1.00 16.20 12.65
C SER A 171 -0.11 17.32 13.21
N PHE A 172 0.99 16.99 13.90
CA PHE A 172 2.01 17.95 14.34
C PHE A 172 3.03 18.29 13.24
N GLY A 173 2.81 17.82 12.00
CA GLY A 173 3.59 18.18 10.80
C GLY A 173 4.92 17.44 10.69
N TYR A 174 4.98 16.21 11.19
CA TYR A 174 6.13 15.33 11.01
C TYR A 174 5.72 13.96 10.48
N GLY A 175 6.68 13.28 9.87
CA GLY A 175 6.61 11.87 9.51
C GLY A 175 7.55 11.04 10.38
N PHE A 176 7.15 9.79 10.65
CA PHE A 176 7.97 8.79 11.29
C PHE A 176 8.01 7.54 10.42
N LEU A 177 9.21 7.10 10.05
CA LEU A 177 9.43 5.84 9.32
C LEU A 177 10.20 4.87 10.22
N TRP A 178 9.58 3.73 10.53
CA TRP A 178 10.20 2.61 11.22
C TRP A 178 10.94 1.75 10.20
N ASN A 179 12.25 1.94 10.09
CA ASN A 179 13.11 1.25 9.11
C ASN A 179 13.56 -0.12 9.63
N ASN A 180 12.59 -0.97 9.92
CA ASN A 180 12.83 -2.31 10.48
C ASN A 180 11.91 -3.33 9.80
N PRO A 181 12.46 -4.28 9.01
CA PRO A 181 11.64 -5.22 8.24
C PRO A 181 11.20 -6.46 9.02
N ALA A 182 11.39 -6.49 10.32
CA ALA A 182 10.84 -7.52 11.19
C ALA A 182 9.33 -7.35 11.37
N PRO A 183 8.56 -8.42 11.48
CA PRO A 183 7.23 -8.34 12.07
C PRO A 183 7.26 -7.66 13.43
N GLY A 184 6.18 -7.01 13.81
CA GLY A 184 6.09 -6.30 15.08
C GLY A 184 4.78 -5.55 15.24
N ARG A 185 4.80 -4.39 15.89
CA ARG A 185 3.61 -3.55 16.05
C ARG A 185 3.94 -2.08 16.30
N CYS A 186 2.97 -1.24 16.01
CA CYS A 186 2.93 0.16 16.40
C CYS A 186 1.76 0.40 17.34
N GLU A 187 1.99 1.05 18.46
CA GLU A 187 0.96 1.45 19.43
C GLU A 187 0.95 2.97 19.52
N THR A 188 -0.19 3.59 19.26
CA THR A 188 -0.39 5.04 19.32
C THR A 188 -1.44 5.41 20.37
N THR A 189 -1.26 4.89 21.58
CA THR A 189 -2.20 5.06 22.68
C THR A 189 -2.25 6.49 23.19
N ASN A 190 -3.18 6.80 24.11
CA ASN A 190 -3.21 8.11 24.78
C ASN A 190 -2.10 8.27 25.82
N ASN A 191 -1.34 7.20 26.12
CA ASN A 191 -0.27 7.21 27.12
C ASN A 191 1.12 7.20 26.51
N HIS A 192 1.27 6.57 25.33
CA HIS A 192 2.56 6.45 24.64
C HIS A 192 2.37 6.21 23.16
N THR A 193 3.43 6.50 22.39
CA THR A 193 3.64 5.98 21.04
C THR A 193 4.80 4.99 21.11
N MET A 194 4.56 3.73 20.70
CA MET A 194 5.57 2.66 20.80
C MET A 194 5.70 1.92 19.48
N TRP A 195 6.94 1.66 19.10
CA TRP A 195 7.30 0.83 17.94
C TRP A 195 8.05 -0.40 18.40
N VAL A 196 7.65 -1.55 17.91
CA VAL A 196 8.23 -2.85 18.29
C VAL A 196 8.64 -3.61 17.03
N ALA A 197 9.86 -4.15 17.04
CA ALA A 197 10.30 -5.21 16.14
C ALA A 197 10.46 -6.49 16.96
N ASP A 198 9.83 -7.58 16.53
CA ASP A 198 9.84 -8.83 17.30
C ASP A 198 11.22 -9.51 17.25
N SER A 199 11.99 -9.26 16.19
CA SER A 199 13.37 -9.72 16.08
C SER A 199 14.21 -8.75 15.26
N ALA A 200 15.20 -8.09 15.87
CA ALA A 200 16.09 -7.18 15.15
C ALA A 200 17.43 -7.01 15.88
N TYR A 201 18.47 -6.56 15.16
CA TYR A 201 19.78 -6.25 15.72
C TYR A 201 19.84 -4.85 16.33
N GLN A 202 19.03 -3.93 15.83
CA GLN A 202 19.05 -2.53 16.20
C GLN A 202 17.68 -1.92 16.00
N ALA A 203 17.34 -0.89 16.80
CA ALA A 203 16.32 0.07 16.42
C ALA A 203 16.85 0.93 15.27
N ASP A 204 16.02 1.18 14.27
CA ASP A 204 16.34 2.07 13.15
C ASP A 204 15.07 2.79 12.73
N TYR A 205 15.07 4.11 12.82
CA TYR A 205 13.92 4.93 12.46
C TYR A 205 14.34 6.32 12.00
N LEU A 206 13.48 6.91 11.18
CA LEU A 206 13.66 8.26 10.66
C LEU A 206 12.53 9.17 11.13
N ILE A 207 12.88 10.40 11.48
CA ILE A 207 11.94 11.47 11.82
C ILE A 207 12.22 12.63 10.88
N TYR A 208 11.18 13.08 10.19
CA TYR A 208 11.29 14.13 9.19
C TYR A 208 10.08 15.07 9.31
N ALA A 209 10.26 16.35 8.94
CA ALA A 209 9.23 17.37 9.13
C ALA A 209 9.12 18.30 7.93
N GLY A 210 7.88 18.71 7.62
CA GLY A 210 7.54 19.63 6.55
C GLY A 210 6.65 20.79 7.05
N GLU A 211 6.40 21.78 6.20
CA GLU A 211 5.41 22.83 6.50
C GLU A 211 3.99 22.29 6.31
N THR A 212 3.79 21.48 5.29
CA THR A 212 2.52 20.91 4.88
C THR A 212 2.57 19.37 4.87
N PRO A 213 1.44 18.66 4.86
CA PRO A 213 1.40 17.20 4.64
C PRO A 213 2.08 16.79 3.33
N ALA A 214 1.95 17.60 2.27
CA ALA A 214 2.61 17.35 1.00
C ALA A 214 4.14 17.38 1.12
N ASP A 215 4.71 18.32 1.87
CA ASP A 215 6.15 18.38 2.13
C ASP A 215 6.63 17.14 2.89
N VAL A 216 5.86 16.67 3.87
CA VAL A 216 6.20 15.46 4.64
C VAL A 216 6.20 14.23 3.74
N LEU A 217 5.20 14.05 2.85
CA LEU A 217 5.20 12.95 1.89
C LEU A 217 6.30 13.08 0.84
N LYS A 218 6.61 14.30 0.42
CA LYS A 218 7.74 14.53 -0.49
C LYS A 218 9.06 14.05 0.12
N ILE A 219 9.34 14.40 1.37
CA ILE A 219 10.55 13.93 2.07
C ILE A 219 10.55 12.40 2.17
N TYR A 220 9.41 11.77 2.48
CA TYR A 220 9.31 10.32 2.44
C TYR A 220 9.68 9.72 1.07
N CYS A 221 9.22 10.34 -0.02
CA CYS A 221 9.57 9.90 -1.37
C CYS A 221 11.06 10.16 -1.70
N ASP A 222 11.65 11.25 -1.23
CA ASP A 222 13.09 11.49 -1.36
C ASP A 222 13.91 10.39 -0.65
N LEU A 223 13.39 9.87 0.47
CA LEU A 223 14.03 8.79 1.25
C LEU A 223 13.83 7.39 0.64
N THR A 224 12.73 7.13 -0.08
CA THR A 224 12.33 5.77 -0.47
C THR A 224 12.10 5.59 -1.97
N GLY A 225 12.03 6.68 -2.73
CA GLY A 225 11.78 6.73 -4.17
C GLY A 225 10.34 7.11 -4.51
N TYR A 226 10.18 7.73 -5.66
CA TYR A 226 8.91 8.16 -6.24
C TYR A 226 8.29 7.05 -7.08
N ALA A 227 6.96 7.02 -7.19
CA ALA A 227 6.27 6.21 -8.19
C ALA A 227 6.73 6.64 -9.61
N PRO A 228 6.88 5.71 -10.58
CA PRO A 228 7.20 6.09 -11.95
C PRO A 228 6.04 6.84 -12.60
N LYS A 229 6.24 7.31 -13.83
CA LYS A 229 5.17 7.92 -14.61
C LYS A 229 4.00 6.94 -14.75
N PHE A 230 2.78 7.43 -14.49
CA PHE A 230 1.58 6.59 -14.55
C PHE A 230 1.18 6.31 -16.01
N PRO A 231 0.93 5.03 -16.38
CA PRO A 231 0.45 4.71 -17.73
C PRO A 231 -0.96 5.28 -17.96
N GLU A 232 -1.14 6.12 -18.98
CA GLU A 232 -2.42 6.80 -19.25
C GLU A 232 -3.61 5.82 -19.40
N TRP A 233 -3.38 4.66 -20.02
CA TRP A 233 -4.43 3.64 -20.17
C TRP A 233 -4.95 3.12 -18.82
N ALA A 234 -4.10 3.08 -17.80
CA ALA A 234 -4.45 2.56 -16.47
C ALA A 234 -5.46 3.46 -15.72
N ALA A 235 -5.62 4.73 -16.12
CA ALA A 235 -6.63 5.62 -15.57
C ALA A 235 -8.06 5.28 -15.99
N GLY A 236 -8.26 4.44 -17.04
CA GLY A 236 -9.56 4.01 -17.48
C GLY A 236 -10.20 2.91 -16.63
N PHE A 237 -11.22 2.25 -17.17
CA PHE A 237 -11.94 1.17 -16.49
C PHE A 237 -11.32 -0.19 -16.81
N TRP A 238 -11.07 -1.00 -15.78
CA TRP A 238 -10.55 -2.36 -15.84
C TRP A 238 -11.65 -3.37 -15.59
N GLN A 239 -11.83 -4.32 -16.49
CA GLN A 239 -12.71 -5.46 -16.33
C GLN A 239 -11.94 -6.66 -15.78
N SER A 240 -12.45 -7.26 -14.72
CA SER A 240 -11.89 -8.45 -14.10
C SER A 240 -12.98 -9.30 -13.46
N LYS A 241 -12.73 -10.58 -13.30
CA LYS A 241 -13.52 -11.52 -12.48
C LYS A 241 -12.68 -12.73 -12.09
N LEU A 242 -13.05 -13.42 -11.05
CA LEU A 242 -12.63 -14.78 -10.77
C LEU A 242 -13.63 -15.73 -11.44
N ARG A 243 -13.33 -16.37 -12.55
CA ARG A 243 -12.21 -16.19 -13.49
C ARG A 243 -12.75 -16.34 -14.93
N TYR A 244 -11.99 -15.92 -15.91
CA TYR A 244 -12.18 -16.37 -17.30
C TYR A 244 -11.48 -17.73 -17.44
N GLU A 245 -12.25 -18.78 -17.77
CA GLU A 245 -11.74 -20.15 -17.81
C GLU A 245 -10.93 -20.43 -19.07
N SER A 246 -11.19 -19.67 -20.14
CA SER A 246 -10.52 -19.83 -21.43
C SER A 246 -10.26 -18.51 -22.16
N GLN A 247 -9.40 -18.58 -23.18
CA GLN A 247 -9.12 -17.48 -24.10
C GLN A 247 -10.40 -16.94 -24.76
N GLU A 248 -11.31 -17.82 -25.19
CA GLU A 248 -12.54 -17.39 -25.85
C GLU A 248 -13.51 -16.73 -24.85
N ASP A 249 -13.65 -17.22 -23.61
CA ASP A 249 -14.47 -16.57 -22.59
C ASP A 249 -14.05 -15.12 -22.37
N LEU A 250 -12.75 -14.88 -22.30
CA LEU A 250 -12.18 -13.53 -22.14
C LEU A 250 -12.43 -12.65 -23.36
N LEU A 251 -12.21 -13.19 -24.58
CA LEU A 251 -12.39 -12.44 -25.82
C LEU A 251 -13.87 -12.14 -26.09
N GLU A 252 -14.81 -13.04 -25.79
CA GLU A 252 -16.25 -12.80 -25.87
C GLU A 252 -16.64 -11.56 -25.04
N VAL A 253 -16.13 -11.45 -23.81
CA VAL A 253 -16.39 -10.30 -22.93
C VAL A 253 -15.77 -9.01 -23.50
N ALA A 254 -14.52 -9.05 -23.95
CA ALA A 254 -13.85 -7.88 -24.55
C ALA A 254 -14.62 -7.38 -25.80
N ARG A 255 -15.04 -8.29 -26.68
CA ARG A 255 -15.84 -7.98 -27.87
C ARG A 255 -17.21 -7.40 -27.51
N GLU A 256 -17.87 -7.92 -26.47
CA GLU A 256 -19.17 -7.42 -26.03
C GLU A 256 -19.07 -6.00 -25.44
N TYR A 257 -18.01 -5.67 -24.67
CA TYR A 257 -17.74 -4.29 -24.25
C TYR A 257 -17.62 -3.35 -25.45
N LYS A 258 -16.85 -3.74 -26.47
CA LYS A 258 -16.70 -2.94 -27.71
C LYS A 258 -18.01 -2.79 -28.46
N LYS A 259 -18.77 -3.88 -28.63
CA LYS A 259 -20.08 -3.86 -29.30
C LYS A 259 -21.07 -2.93 -28.60
N ARG A 260 -21.06 -2.86 -27.25
CA ARG A 260 -21.88 -1.93 -26.43
C ARG A 260 -21.34 -0.51 -26.41
N GLY A 261 -20.19 -0.24 -26.99
CA GLY A 261 -19.56 1.08 -26.98
C GLY A 261 -19.12 1.53 -25.57
N ILE A 262 -18.76 0.57 -24.70
CA ILE A 262 -18.28 0.87 -23.35
C ILE A 262 -16.75 0.93 -23.37
N PRO A 263 -16.12 2.03 -22.94
CA PRO A 263 -14.68 2.15 -22.92
C PRO A 263 -14.09 1.31 -21.79
N ILE A 264 -13.42 0.20 -22.11
CA ILE A 264 -12.56 -0.51 -21.18
C ILE A 264 -11.11 -0.38 -21.64
N THR A 265 -10.18 -0.30 -20.72
CA THR A 265 -8.74 -0.11 -21.02
C THR A 265 -7.91 -1.31 -20.65
N ALA A 266 -8.39 -2.18 -19.75
CA ALA A 266 -7.72 -3.42 -19.40
C ALA A 266 -8.72 -4.56 -19.16
N ILE A 267 -8.26 -5.79 -19.38
CA ILE A 267 -8.95 -7.01 -18.98
C ILE A 267 -7.98 -7.94 -18.26
N VAL A 268 -8.42 -8.54 -17.17
CA VAL A 268 -7.55 -9.30 -16.25
C VAL A 268 -7.76 -10.81 -16.43
N ILE A 269 -6.65 -11.52 -16.55
CA ILE A 269 -6.56 -12.98 -16.56
C ILE A 269 -6.13 -13.42 -15.17
N ASP A 270 -7.06 -14.00 -14.42
CA ASP A 270 -6.86 -14.44 -13.05
C ASP A 270 -6.16 -15.82 -12.99
N TYR A 271 -5.89 -16.32 -11.79
CA TYR A 271 -5.16 -17.58 -11.56
C TYR A 271 -5.78 -18.81 -12.26
N PHE A 272 -5.05 -19.94 -12.25
CA PHE A 272 -5.37 -21.17 -12.99
C PHE A 272 -5.58 -21.03 -14.52
N HIS A 273 -4.95 -20.02 -15.11
CA HIS A 273 -4.72 -20.01 -16.55
C HIS A 273 -3.47 -20.84 -16.93
N TRP A 274 -2.75 -21.35 -15.96
CA TRP A 274 -1.53 -22.16 -16.07
C TRP A 274 -1.79 -23.67 -15.92
N THR A 275 -0.87 -24.49 -16.41
CA THR A 275 -0.89 -25.95 -16.32
C THR A 275 -0.67 -26.44 -14.89
N GLU A 276 0.40 -25.97 -14.25
CA GLU A 276 0.72 -26.25 -12.84
C GLU A 276 1.30 -24.98 -12.17
N GLN A 277 1.15 -24.88 -10.88
CA GLN A 277 1.61 -23.73 -10.12
C GLN A 277 3.13 -23.62 -10.13
N GLY A 278 3.66 -22.43 -10.50
CA GLY A 278 5.08 -22.19 -10.66
C GLY A 278 5.63 -22.50 -12.06
N GLU A 279 4.77 -22.83 -13.04
CA GLU A 279 5.20 -22.98 -14.43
C GLU A 279 5.19 -21.66 -15.20
N TRP A 280 4.39 -20.68 -14.71
CA TRP A 280 4.27 -19.35 -15.29
C TRP A 280 4.09 -19.38 -16.83
N LYS A 281 3.11 -20.16 -17.28
CA LYS A 281 2.76 -20.30 -18.70
C LYS A 281 1.27 -20.60 -18.86
N PHE A 282 0.70 -20.23 -20.00
CA PHE A 282 -0.67 -20.58 -20.32
C PHE A 282 -0.87 -22.09 -20.51
N ASP A 283 -2.00 -22.60 -20.04
CA ASP A 283 -2.46 -23.94 -20.37
C ASP A 283 -2.95 -23.97 -21.83
N PRO A 284 -2.27 -24.72 -22.73
CA PRO A 284 -2.59 -24.69 -24.14
C PRO A 284 -3.96 -25.30 -24.47
N GLU A 285 -4.59 -26.08 -23.57
CA GLU A 285 -5.94 -26.60 -23.74
C GLU A 285 -6.98 -25.49 -23.70
N TYR A 286 -6.85 -24.54 -22.78
CA TYR A 286 -7.82 -23.44 -22.59
C TYR A 286 -7.36 -22.13 -23.21
N TRP A 287 -6.06 -21.95 -23.43
CA TRP A 287 -5.42 -20.75 -23.98
C TRP A 287 -4.56 -21.10 -25.21
N PRO A 288 -5.19 -21.55 -26.33
CA PRO A 288 -4.47 -22.18 -27.44
C PRO A 288 -3.60 -21.24 -28.27
N ASP A 289 -3.93 -19.92 -28.33
CA ASP A 289 -3.17 -18.93 -29.09
C ASP A 289 -3.12 -17.58 -28.36
N PRO A 290 -2.31 -17.47 -27.28
CA PRO A 290 -2.17 -16.21 -26.54
C PRO A 290 -1.66 -15.06 -27.40
N ALA A 291 -0.89 -15.34 -28.46
CA ALA A 291 -0.41 -14.31 -29.37
C ALA A 291 -1.54 -13.68 -30.19
N ALA A 292 -2.50 -14.50 -30.69
CA ALA A 292 -3.67 -13.98 -31.39
C ALA A 292 -4.58 -13.21 -30.43
N MET A 293 -4.80 -13.70 -29.21
CA MET A 293 -5.56 -13.03 -28.18
C MET A 293 -5.00 -11.63 -27.89
N CYS A 294 -3.70 -11.53 -27.63
CA CYS A 294 -3.06 -10.24 -27.34
C CYS A 294 -3.11 -9.27 -28.53
N ARG A 295 -2.99 -9.78 -29.77
CA ARG A 295 -3.17 -8.94 -30.98
C ARG A 295 -4.59 -8.38 -31.06
N GLU A 296 -5.61 -9.19 -30.87
CA GLU A 296 -7.01 -8.78 -30.92
C GLU A 296 -7.35 -7.78 -29.81
N LEU A 297 -6.87 -8.02 -28.57
CA LEU A 297 -7.03 -7.07 -27.46
C LEU A 297 -6.36 -5.72 -27.76
N LYS A 298 -5.15 -5.75 -28.33
CA LYS A 298 -4.42 -4.53 -28.73
C LYS A 298 -5.16 -3.74 -29.81
N GLU A 299 -5.76 -4.41 -30.80
CA GLU A 299 -6.61 -3.77 -31.83
C GLU A 299 -7.84 -3.10 -31.18
N MET A 300 -8.36 -3.68 -30.12
CA MET A 300 -9.42 -3.10 -29.30
C MET A 300 -8.94 -2.04 -28.30
N LYS A 301 -7.62 -1.78 -28.20
CA LYS A 301 -6.99 -0.90 -27.20
C LYS A 301 -7.30 -1.33 -25.77
N ILE A 302 -7.17 -2.63 -25.50
CA ILE A 302 -7.37 -3.25 -24.18
C ILE A 302 -6.05 -3.91 -23.79
N GLU A 303 -5.50 -3.54 -22.61
CA GLU A 303 -4.30 -4.15 -22.06
C GLU A 303 -4.65 -5.46 -21.33
N PRO A 304 -4.01 -6.60 -21.66
CA PRO A 304 -4.12 -7.81 -20.87
C PRO A 304 -3.28 -7.70 -19.60
N VAL A 305 -3.89 -7.99 -18.46
CA VAL A 305 -3.22 -8.08 -17.15
C VAL A 305 -3.24 -9.53 -16.70
N VAL A 306 -2.08 -10.13 -16.39
CA VAL A 306 -1.98 -11.55 -16.07
C VAL A 306 -1.56 -11.75 -14.62
N SER A 307 -2.33 -12.57 -13.90
CA SER A 307 -2.01 -12.96 -12.51
C SER A 307 -0.78 -13.87 -12.49
N ILE A 308 0.13 -13.55 -11.59
CA ILE A 308 1.32 -14.35 -11.26
C ILE A 308 1.33 -14.63 -9.77
N TRP A 309 1.50 -15.88 -9.40
CA TRP A 309 1.68 -16.28 -8.00
C TRP A 309 3.13 -16.67 -7.75
N PRO A 310 3.70 -16.29 -6.60
CA PRO A 310 5.08 -16.62 -6.24
C PRO A 310 5.19 -18.01 -5.59
N THR A 311 4.23 -18.87 -5.82
CA THR A 311 4.18 -20.23 -5.29
C THR A 311 4.52 -21.25 -6.35
N ILE A 312 5.16 -22.33 -5.94
CA ILE A 312 5.56 -23.42 -6.81
C ILE A 312 5.18 -24.78 -6.20
N ASN A 313 4.51 -25.61 -7.01
CA ASN A 313 4.18 -26.98 -6.68
C ASN A 313 5.39 -27.89 -6.97
N PRO A 314 5.66 -28.93 -6.15
CA PRO A 314 6.71 -29.92 -6.45
C PRO A 314 6.57 -30.67 -7.80
N LYS A 315 5.38 -30.62 -8.42
CA LYS A 315 5.13 -31.18 -9.75
C LYS A 315 5.54 -30.25 -10.90
N SER A 316 5.77 -28.96 -10.61
CA SER A 316 6.17 -27.97 -11.60
C SER A 316 7.50 -28.37 -12.26
N GLU A 317 7.60 -28.16 -13.58
CA GLU A 317 8.84 -28.38 -14.33
C GLU A 317 10.02 -27.54 -13.83
N ASN A 318 9.74 -26.43 -13.13
CA ASN A 318 10.75 -25.52 -12.60
C ASN A 318 11.20 -25.86 -11.16
N TYR A 319 10.51 -26.78 -10.47
CA TYR A 319 10.73 -27.02 -9.04
C TYR A 319 12.10 -27.54 -8.70
N GLU A 320 12.58 -28.60 -9.40
CA GLU A 320 13.88 -29.23 -9.10
C GLU A 320 15.03 -28.24 -9.27
N GLU A 321 15.07 -27.50 -10.38
CA GLU A 321 16.11 -26.50 -10.64
C GLU A 321 16.12 -25.39 -9.58
N MET A 322 14.95 -24.85 -9.22
CA MET A 322 14.84 -23.81 -8.19
C MET A 322 15.21 -24.35 -6.80
N ASN A 323 14.82 -25.59 -6.50
CA ASN A 323 15.13 -26.24 -5.23
C ASN A 323 16.64 -26.49 -5.05
N GLU A 324 17.31 -27.02 -6.06
CA GLU A 324 18.77 -27.26 -6.06
C GLU A 324 19.57 -25.95 -5.98
N ALA A 325 19.06 -24.89 -6.63
CA ALA A 325 19.70 -23.57 -6.61
C ALA A 325 19.39 -22.74 -5.36
N ASN A 326 18.63 -23.27 -4.39
CA ASN A 326 18.18 -22.60 -3.16
C ASN A 326 17.36 -21.31 -3.42
N MET A 327 16.56 -21.29 -4.48
CA MET A 327 15.70 -20.17 -4.85
C MET A 327 14.30 -20.27 -4.23
N LEU A 328 14.07 -21.23 -3.34
CA LEU A 328 12.79 -21.45 -2.65
C LEU A 328 12.90 -21.11 -1.18
N VAL A 329 11.83 -20.54 -0.61
CA VAL A 329 11.73 -20.29 0.83
C VAL A 329 11.84 -21.61 1.58
N ARG A 330 12.63 -21.61 2.66
CA ARG A 330 12.83 -22.73 3.55
C ARG A 330 12.22 -22.46 4.90
N THR A 331 12.14 -23.47 5.73
CA THR A 331 11.70 -23.34 7.12
C THR A 331 12.77 -23.77 8.11
N GLU A 332 12.79 -23.17 9.29
CA GLU A 332 13.67 -23.53 10.39
C GLU A 332 13.45 -24.98 10.85
N ASN A 333 12.19 -25.44 10.78
CA ASN A 333 11.80 -26.78 11.24
C ASN A 333 11.92 -27.87 10.15
N GLY A 334 12.53 -27.54 8.99
CA GLY A 334 12.81 -28.50 7.93
C GLY A 334 11.60 -28.92 7.09
N GLN A 335 10.45 -28.27 7.23
CA GLN A 335 9.32 -28.46 6.31
C GLN A 335 9.58 -27.74 4.99
N TYR A 336 9.13 -28.35 3.88
CA TYR A 336 9.29 -27.77 2.54
C TYR A 336 8.05 -27.04 2.07
N GLY A 337 6.85 -27.43 2.54
CA GLY A 337 5.61 -26.74 2.20
C GLY A 337 5.35 -25.55 3.11
N THR A 338 5.09 -24.40 2.53
CA THR A 338 4.78 -23.16 3.26
C THR A 338 3.38 -22.64 2.93
N PHE A 339 2.71 -23.28 1.97
CA PHE A 339 1.38 -22.91 1.49
C PHE A 339 0.61 -24.17 1.06
N GLU A 340 -0.67 -24.27 1.41
CA GLU A 340 -1.52 -25.38 1.02
C GLU A 340 -2.69 -24.88 0.16
N PHE A 341 -2.59 -25.09 -1.15
CA PHE A 341 -3.61 -24.75 -2.10
C PHE A 341 -3.54 -25.70 -3.29
N TYR A 342 -4.53 -26.60 -3.45
CA TYR A 342 -4.51 -27.74 -4.38
C TYR A 342 -3.24 -28.60 -4.23
N GLY A 343 -2.84 -28.84 -3.00
CA GLY A 343 -1.65 -29.59 -2.59
C GLY A 343 -0.58 -28.71 -1.94
N GLN A 344 0.47 -29.37 -1.45
CA GLN A 344 1.57 -28.65 -0.80
C GLN A 344 2.40 -27.87 -1.80
N GLN A 345 2.67 -26.63 -1.49
CA GLN A 345 3.45 -25.71 -2.29
C GLN A 345 4.44 -24.97 -1.41
N THR A 346 5.42 -24.31 -2.03
CA THR A 346 6.31 -23.40 -1.35
C THR A 346 6.40 -22.07 -2.10
N PHE A 347 6.75 -21.01 -1.40
CA PHE A 347 7.03 -19.71 -2.01
C PHE A 347 8.42 -19.68 -2.64
N ILE A 348 8.58 -18.94 -3.74
CA ILE A 348 9.90 -18.58 -4.26
C ILE A 348 10.58 -17.61 -3.30
N ASP A 349 11.89 -17.70 -3.14
CA ASP A 349 12.64 -16.72 -2.35
C ASP A 349 13.01 -15.51 -3.22
N VAL A 350 12.16 -14.50 -3.20
CA VAL A 350 12.33 -13.24 -3.95
C VAL A 350 13.55 -12.43 -3.51
N THR A 351 14.13 -12.75 -2.34
CA THR A 351 15.34 -12.09 -1.82
C THR A 351 16.63 -12.73 -2.35
N HIS A 352 16.53 -13.92 -2.93
CA HIS A 352 17.68 -14.61 -3.50
C HIS A 352 18.09 -13.99 -4.84
N PRO A 353 19.38 -13.66 -5.06
CA PRO A 353 19.83 -12.83 -6.19
C PRO A 353 19.58 -13.44 -7.58
N LYS A 354 19.37 -14.76 -7.69
CA LYS A 354 19.10 -15.43 -8.96
C LYS A 354 17.61 -15.66 -9.24
N THR A 355 16.74 -15.60 -8.23
CA THR A 355 15.31 -15.88 -8.40
C THR A 355 14.68 -14.92 -9.39
N GLY A 356 14.98 -13.62 -9.28
CA GLY A 356 14.41 -12.60 -10.14
C GLY A 356 14.69 -12.85 -11.62
N SER A 357 15.94 -13.12 -12.01
CA SER A 357 16.28 -13.43 -13.41
C SER A 357 15.66 -14.73 -13.88
N PHE A 358 15.68 -15.78 -13.05
CA PHE A 358 15.10 -17.09 -13.39
C PHE A 358 13.60 -16.97 -13.70
N VAL A 359 12.82 -16.36 -12.81
CA VAL A 359 11.38 -16.20 -12.99
C VAL A 359 11.08 -15.27 -14.17
N TRP A 360 11.86 -14.17 -14.31
CA TRP A 360 11.67 -13.26 -15.43
C TRP A 360 11.91 -13.94 -16.78
N ASP A 361 12.94 -14.79 -16.91
CA ASP A 361 13.18 -15.55 -18.15
C ASP A 361 11.98 -16.43 -18.54
N LYS A 362 11.33 -17.10 -17.54
CA LYS A 362 10.10 -17.87 -17.78
C LYS A 362 8.90 -16.98 -18.18
N VAL A 363 8.72 -15.86 -17.47
CA VAL A 363 7.68 -14.87 -17.75
C VAL A 363 7.88 -14.25 -19.13
N LYS A 364 9.12 -13.95 -19.49
CA LYS A 364 9.49 -13.41 -20.80
C LYS A 364 9.15 -14.41 -21.92
N GLU A 365 9.53 -15.67 -21.74
CA GLU A 365 9.24 -16.72 -22.71
C GLU A 365 7.74 -17.02 -22.85
N ASN A 366 6.97 -16.96 -21.76
CA ASN A 366 5.62 -17.52 -21.74
C ASN A 366 4.50 -16.46 -21.77
N TYR A 367 4.81 -15.18 -21.45
CA TYR A 367 3.84 -14.08 -21.43
C TYR A 367 4.31 -12.85 -22.22
N TYR A 368 5.48 -12.31 -21.86
CA TYR A 368 5.98 -11.06 -22.46
C TYR A 368 6.11 -11.13 -23.98
N LYS A 369 6.61 -12.24 -24.52
CA LYS A 369 6.72 -12.46 -25.98
C LYS A 369 5.40 -12.33 -26.74
N TYR A 370 4.27 -12.58 -26.07
CA TYR A 370 2.93 -12.45 -26.67
C TYR A 370 2.39 -11.02 -26.65
N GLY A 371 3.03 -10.12 -25.90
CA GLY A 371 2.63 -8.73 -25.78
C GLY A 371 2.08 -8.35 -24.41
N ILE A 372 2.10 -9.24 -23.43
CA ILE A 372 1.68 -8.94 -22.04
C ILE A 372 2.77 -8.13 -21.35
N ARG A 373 2.41 -6.98 -20.80
CA ARG A 373 3.32 -6.00 -20.16
C ARG A 373 2.93 -5.69 -18.72
N THR A 374 1.74 -6.10 -18.30
CA THR A 374 1.21 -5.81 -16.97
C THR A 374 0.91 -7.10 -16.23
N PHE A 375 1.40 -7.19 -15.02
CA PHE A 375 1.28 -8.39 -14.19
C PHE A 375 0.56 -8.07 -12.88
N TRP A 376 -0.25 -9.03 -12.43
CA TRP A 376 -0.88 -9.01 -11.12
C TRP A 376 -0.08 -9.94 -10.20
N LEU A 377 0.67 -9.35 -9.28
CA LEU A 377 1.52 -10.01 -8.30
C LEU A 377 0.69 -10.34 -7.06
N ASP A 378 -0.01 -11.46 -7.12
CA ASP A 378 -0.82 -11.95 -6.02
C ASP A 378 0.01 -12.75 -5.02
N GLU A 379 -0.53 -13.11 -3.85
CA GLU A 379 0.17 -13.81 -2.75
C GLU A 379 1.44 -13.09 -2.25
N ALA A 380 1.47 -11.78 -2.37
CA ALA A 380 2.67 -10.94 -2.25
C ALA A 380 3.14 -10.67 -0.81
N GLU A 381 2.47 -11.16 0.23
CA GLU A 381 2.79 -10.92 1.65
C GLU A 381 4.14 -11.50 2.12
N PRO A 382 4.51 -12.79 1.94
CA PRO A 382 3.82 -13.96 1.35
C PRO A 382 2.72 -14.54 2.25
N GLU A 383 1.64 -15.04 1.64
CA GLU A 383 0.54 -15.69 2.38
C GLU A 383 0.89 -17.11 2.81
N VAL A 384 1.71 -17.24 3.84
CA VAL A 384 2.14 -18.54 4.36
C VAL A 384 1.10 -19.14 5.32
N HIS A 385 0.96 -20.46 5.30
CA HIS A 385 0.08 -21.20 6.19
C HIS A 385 0.83 -22.24 7.03
N PRO A 386 0.75 -22.20 8.37
CA PRO A 386 0.22 -21.10 9.18
C PRO A 386 1.06 -19.83 9.06
N GLN A 387 0.47 -18.68 9.36
CA GLN A 387 1.16 -17.38 9.31
C GLN A 387 2.23 -17.26 10.42
N GLN A 388 3.31 -17.97 10.26
CA GLN A 388 4.45 -18.01 11.20
C GLN A 388 5.73 -17.61 10.48
N TYR A 389 5.91 -16.31 10.28
CA TYR A 389 7.10 -15.79 9.62
C TYR A 389 8.40 -16.16 10.33
N SER A 390 8.37 -16.33 11.65
CA SER A 390 9.54 -16.76 12.44
C SER A 390 10.07 -18.14 12.06
N ASN A 391 9.27 -18.99 11.41
CA ASN A 391 9.70 -20.29 10.91
C ASN A 391 10.33 -20.22 9.50
N LEU A 392 10.28 -19.07 8.82
CA LEU A 392 10.75 -18.93 7.44
C LEU A 392 12.23 -18.58 7.37
N LYS A 393 12.89 -19.10 6.36
CA LYS A 393 14.26 -18.75 5.95
C LYS A 393 14.28 -18.21 4.55
N PHE A 394 14.76 -16.99 4.43
CA PHE A 394 15.07 -16.31 3.18
C PHE A 394 16.59 -16.19 2.99
N TYR A 395 17.00 -15.92 1.77
CA TYR A 395 18.38 -15.55 1.50
C TYR A 395 18.79 -14.26 2.26
N ALA A 396 17.88 -13.30 2.38
CA ALA A 396 18.09 -12.07 3.14
C ALA A 396 18.17 -12.29 4.67
N GLY A 397 17.83 -13.46 5.18
CA GLY A 397 17.89 -13.80 6.60
C GLY A 397 16.67 -14.56 7.11
N ASN A 398 16.54 -14.64 8.43
CA ASN A 398 15.41 -15.27 9.11
C ASN A 398 14.14 -14.45 8.86
N GLY A 399 13.02 -15.11 8.65
CA GLY A 399 11.71 -14.47 8.43
C GLY A 399 11.25 -13.58 9.58
N ALA A 400 11.61 -13.90 10.82
CA ALA A 400 11.36 -13.05 11.97
C ALA A 400 12.04 -11.67 11.86
N GLN A 401 13.07 -11.52 11.02
CA GLN A 401 13.85 -10.30 10.85
C GLN A 401 13.61 -9.60 9.52
N SER A 402 13.13 -10.30 8.47
CA SER A 402 13.15 -9.78 7.10
C SER A 402 11.89 -10.06 6.28
N ALA A 403 10.89 -10.75 6.84
CA ALA A 403 9.72 -11.18 6.07
C ALA A 403 8.93 -10.02 5.46
N MET A 404 8.92 -8.84 6.10
CA MET A 404 8.20 -7.66 5.59
C MET A 404 8.79 -7.09 4.30
N LEU A 405 9.99 -7.52 3.89
CA LEU A 405 10.60 -7.12 2.61
C LEU A 405 10.06 -7.88 1.39
N TYR A 406 9.27 -8.94 1.58
CA TYR A 406 8.83 -9.80 0.48
C TYR A 406 8.12 -9.01 -0.64
N PRO A 407 7.10 -8.18 -0.38
CA PRO A 407 6.41 -7.43 -1.44
C PRO A 407 7.33 -6.44 -2.17
N TYR A 408 8.31 -5.87 -1.47
CA TYR A 408 9.30 -4.99 -2.08
C TYR A 408 10.15 -5.73 -3.13
N TYR A 409 10.72 -6.89 -2.77
CA TYR A 409 11.57 -7.66 -3.69
C TYR A 409 10.76 -8.32 -4.80
N TYR A 410 9.52 -8.72 -4.52
CA TYR A 410 8.63 -9.29 -5.52
C TYR A 410 8.27 -8.25 -6.60
N SER A 411 7.86 -7.05 -6.20
CA SER A 411 7.62 -5.95 -7.13
C SER A 411 8.89 -5.52 -7.89
N LYS A 412 10.03 -5.44 -7.18
CA LYS A 412 11.33 -5.11 -7.77
C LYS A 412 11.72 -6.07 -8.90
N MET A 413 11.54 -7.37 -8.69
CA MET A 413 11.88 -8.42 -9.65
C MET A 413 11.16 -8.20 -11.00
N PHE A 414 9.86 -7.93 -10.99
CA PHE A 414 9.10 -7.69 -12.20
C PHE A 414 9.39 -6.33 -12.83
N TYR A 415 9.59 -5.31 -12.01
CA TYR A 415 9.98 -4.00 -12.49
C TYR A 415 11.33 -4.04 -13.21
N GLU A 416 12.35 -4.66 -12.62
CA GLU A 416 13.67 -4.79 -13.22
C GLU A 416 13.63 -5.65 -14.48
N GLY A 417 12.82 -6.71 -14.50
CA GLY A 417 12.59 -7.53 -15.67
C GLY A 417 12.01 -6.72 -16.83
N LEU A 418 10.93 -5.99 -16.62
CA LEU A 418 10.32 -5.12 -17.63
C LEU A 418 11.29 -4.01 -18.08
N LYS A 419 12.01 -3.37 -17.17
CA LYS A 419 13.02 -2.37 -17.49
C LYS A 419 14.14 -2.93 -18.37
N SER A 420 14.55 -4.17 -18.15
CA SER A 420 15.59 -4.82 -18.97
C SER A 420 15.19 -5.03 -20.43
N GLU A 421 13.86 -5.08 -20.69
CA GLU A 421 13.28 -5.14 -22.03
C GLU A 421 13.03 -3.75 -22.66
N GLY A 422 13.31 -2.66 -21.90
CA GLY A 422 13.15 -1.28 -22.38
C GLY A 422 11.77 -0.68 -22.08
N GLU A 423 10.93 -1.35 -21.27
CA GLU A 423 9.61 -0.81 -20.91
C GLU A 423 9.75 0.42 -19.98
N THR A 424 8.88 1.40 -20.19
CA THR A 424 8.83 2.65 -19.42
C THR A 424 7.50 2.81 -18.69
N ASP A 425 6.42 2.32 -19.28
CA ASP A 425 5.04 2.44 -18.78
C ASP A 425 4.71 1.21 -17.90
N ILE A 426 5.38 1.13 -16.74
CA ILE A 426 5.30 -0.04 -15.86
C ILE A 426 4.26 0.20 -14.77
N ILE A 427 3.29 -0.69 -14.66
CA ILE A 427 2.35 -0.80 -13.56
C ILE A 427 2.20 -2.28 -13.17
N LEU A 428 2.30 -2.54 -11.87
CA LEU A 428 2.20 -3.87 -11.28
C LEU A 428 1.08 -3.87 -10.25
N LEU A 429 0.02 -4.67 -10.45
CA LEU A 429 -1.01 -4.86 -9.44
C LEU A 429 -0.44 -5.80 -8.36
N THR A 430 -0.43 -5.38 -7.10
CA THR A 430 0.16 -6.17 -5.99
C THR A 430 -0.69 -6.10 -4.72
N ARG A 431 -0.76 -7.20 -3.97
CA ARG A 431 -1.60 -7.29 -2.75
C ARG A 431 -0.96 -6.64 -1.52
N ALA A 432 0.36 -6.52 -1.49
CA ALA A 432 1.07 -5.94 -0.37
C ALA A 432 2.16 -4.95 -0.83
N ALA A 433 2.52 -4.03 0.06
CA ALA A 433 3.59 -3.07 -0.12
C ALA A 433 4.40 -2.90 1.17
N TYR A 434 5.64 -2.46 1.03
CA TYR A 434 6.54 -2.04 2.10
C TYR A 434 7.14 -0.67 1.71
N PRO A 435 7.69 0.15 2.61
CA PRO A 435 8.28 1.44 2.24
C PRO A 435 9.21 1.33 1.03
N GLY A 436 9.01 2.17 0.02
CA GLY A 436 9.77 2.16 -1.23
C GLY A 436 9.20 1.24 -2.33
N THR A 437 8.15 0.47 -2.08
CA THR A 437 7.52 -0.38 -3.12
C THR A 437 6.91 0.47 -4.25
N GLN A 438 6.44 1.67 -3.95
CA GLN A 438 5.84 2.60 -4.93
C GLN A 438 6.75 2.87 -6.14
N LYS A 439 8.08 2.89 -5.95
CA LYS A 439 9.03 3.17 -7.04
C LYS A 439 9.09 2.11 -8.13
N PHE A 440 8.48 0.97 -7.90
CA PHE A 440 8.38 -0.13 -8.86
C PHE A 440 7.06 -0.12 -9.65
N GLY A 441 6.29 0.97 -9.60
CA GLY A 441 5.02 1.04 -10.29
C GLY A 441 3.93 0.18 -9.64
N SER A 442 3.99 0.00 -8.34
CA SER A 442 3.08 -0.87 -7.59
C SER A 442 1.73 -0.19 -7.36
N LEU A 443 0.69 -0.79 -7.94
CA LEU A 443 -0.72 -0.51 -7.68
C LEU A 443 -1.22 -1.51 -6.64
N VAL A 444 -1.55 -1.05 -5.45
CA VAL A 444 -1.99 -1.94 -4.36
C VAL A 444 -3.50 -2.03 -4.31
N TRP A 445 -4.05 -3.22 -4.07
CA TRP A 445 -5.47 -3.38 -3.74
C TRP A 445 -5.64 -3.96 -2.33
N ASN A 446 -6.86 -3.90 -1.81
CA ASN A 446 -7.15 -4.24 -0.42
C ASN A 446 -7.49 -5.73 -0.15
N GLY A 447 -7.09 -6.64 -1.06
CA GLY A 447 -7.22 -8.10 -0.86
C GLY A 447 -8.65 -8.63 -1.00
N ASP A 448 -8.89 -9.81 -0.43
CA ASP A 448 -10.12 -10.59 -0.60
C ASP A 448 -11.23 -10.14 0.37
N ILE A 449 -11.71 -8.94 0.17
CA ILE A 449 -12.72 -8.30 1.02
C ILE A 449 -14.14 -8.78 0.71
N MET A 450 -15.00 -8.74 1.73
CA MET A 450 -16.41 -9.15 1.61
C MET A 450 -17.24 -8.17 0.75
N SER A 451 -18.24 -8.70 0.03
CA SER A 451 -19.21 -7.90 -0.71
C SER A 451 -20.26 -7.29 0.21
N THR A 452 -19.84 -6.29 1.04
CA THR A 452 -20.70 -5.62 2.02
C THR A 452 -20.51 -4.11 2.04
N PHE A 453 -21.53 -3.38 2.49
CA PHE A 453 -21.43 -1.92 2.71
C PHE A 453 -20.41 -1.58 3.81
N GLU A 454 -20.16 -2.48 4.75
CA GLU A 454 -19.12 -2.30 5.75
C GLU A 454 -17.72 -2.31 5.10
N ALA A 455 -17.46 -3.27 4.23
CA ALA A 455 -16.20 -3.34 3.49
C ALA A 455 -16.02 -2.13 2.55
N LEU A 456 -17.10 -1.60 1.96
CA LEU A 456 -17.06 -0.35 1.20
C LEU A 456 -16.61 0.84 2.09
N ARG A 457 -17.19 0.98 3.30
CA ARG A 457 -16.76 2.04 4.24
C ARG A 457 -15.30 1.90 4.63
N MET A 458 -14.87 0.67 4.92
CA MET A 458 -13.46 0.40 5.24
C MET A 458 -12.55 0.69 4.05
N SER A 459 -12.99 0.42 2.81
CA SER A 459 -12.19 0.70 1.60
C SER A 459 -11.90 2.18 1.40
N VAL A 460 -12.80 3.08 1.79
CA VAL A 460 -12.53 4.54 1.77
C VAL A 460 -11.36 4.86 2.70
N LYS A 461 -11.41 4.37 3.94
CA LYS A 461 -10.37 4.61 4.96
C LYS A 461 -9.04 3.96 4.58
N THR A 462 -9.06 2.75 4.04
CA THR A 462 -7.84 2.04 3.62
C THR A 462 -7.14 2.74 2.46
N GLY A 463 -7.89 3.25 1.47
CA GLY A 463 -7.32 4.04 0.39
C GLY A 463 -6.62 5.31 0.88
N LEU A 464 -7.26 6.03 1.81
CA LEU A 464 -6.68 7.21 2.44
C LEU A 464 -5.46 6.88 3.31
N SER A 465 -5.48 5.76 4.04
CA SER A 465 -4.33 5.30 4.83
C SER A 465 -3.13 4.92 3.95
N MET A 466 -3.38 4.24 2.81
CA MET A 466 -2.32 3.92 1.84
C MET A 466 -1.72 5.17 1.23
N ALA A 467 -2.54 6.16 0.87
CA ALA A 467 -2.10 7.45 0.39
C ALA A 467 -1.15 8.15 1.39
N MET A 468 -1.52 8.18 2.69
CA MET A 468 -0.69 8.76 3.75
C MET A 468 0.50 7.87 4.14
N SER A 469 0.56 6.62 3.68
CA SER A 469 1.73 5.74 3.78
C SER A 469 2.69 5.86 2.59
N GLY A 470 2.46 6.83 1.69
CA GLY A 470 3.30 7.07 0.51
C GLY A 470 3.09 6.07 -0.64
N ILE A 471 1.94 5.41 -0.68
CA ILE A 471 1.52 4.52 -1.78
C ILE A 471 0.39 5.21 -2.57
N PRO A 472 0.71 5.99 -3.61
CA PRO A 472 -0.27 6.83 -4.30
C PRO A 472 -1.18 6.04 -5.26
N TRP A 473 -0.77 4.84 -5.70
CA TRP A 473 -1.53 4.00 -6.62
C TRP A 473 -2.25 2.90 -5.85
N TRP A 474 -3.56 3.03 -5.81
CA TRP A 474 -4.41 2.15 -5.04
C TRP A 474 -5.76 1.91 -5.71
N ASN A 475 -6.37 0.75 -5.45
CA ASN A 475 -7.75 0.47 -5.80
C ASN A 475 -8.40 -0.51 -4.81
N SER A 476 -9.71 -0.65 -4.88
CA SER A 476 -10.45 -1.77 -4.28
C SER A 476 -11.18 -2.56 -5.35
N ASP A 477 -11.54 -3.79 -5.04
CA ASP A 477 -12.45 -4.58 -5.87
C ASP A 477 -13.84 -4.00 -5.82
N ILE A 478 -14.32 -3.45 -6.94
CA ILE A 478 -15.67 -2.86 -7.01
C ILE A 478 -16.71 -3.95 -6.77
N GLY A 479 -17.51 -3.77 -5.73
CA GLY A 479 -18.50 -4.72 -5.27
C GLY A 479 -17.99 -5.72 -4.21
N GLY A 480 -16.75 -5.58 -3.74
CA GLY A 480 -16.06 -6.56 -2.91
C GLY A 480 -15.63 -7.80 -3.69
N PHE A 481 -14.78 -8.64 -3.12
CA PHE A 481 -14.31 -9.87 -3.76
C PHE A 481 -15.22 -11.06 -3.43
N LEU A 482 -15.44 -11.35 -2.15
CA LEU A 482 -16.13 -12.55 -1.68
C LEU A 482 -17.67 -12.39 -1.61
N GLU A 483 -18.40 -13.46 -1.94
CA GLU A 483 -19.83 -13.67 -1.65
C GLU A 483 -20.81 -12.68 -2.31
N GLY A 484 -20.46 -12.05 -3.41
CA GLY A 484 -21.36 -11.16 -4.12
C GLY A 484 -22.53 -11.89 -4.80
N ASP A 485 -23.76 -11.79 -4.24
CA ASP A 485 -24.98 -12.36 -4.84
C ASP A 485 -25.60 -11.37 -5.82
N ILE A 486 -25.34 -11.57 -7.12
CA ILE A 486 -25.80 -10.69 -8.20
C ILE A 486 -27.34 -10.69 -8.40
N GLU A 487 -28.07 -11.67 -7.85
CA GLU A 487 -29.51 -11.72 -7.89
C GLU A 487 -30.17 -10.90 -6.79
N SER A 488 -29.43 -10.59 -5.68
CA SER A 488 -29.94 -9.84 -4.53
C SER A 488 -30.02 -8.33 -4.79
N ASP A 489 -31.07 -7.68 -4.27
CA ASP A 489 -31.20 -6.21 -4.33
C ASP A 489 -30.12 -5.52 -3.49
N TYR A 490 -29.64 -6.18 -2.43
CA TYR A 490 -28.53 -5.70 -1.61
C TYR A 490 -27.26 -5.52 -2.44
N PHE A 491 -26.85 -6.55 -3.18
CA PHE A 491 -25.64 -6.49 -3.99
C PHE A 491 -25.79 -5.54 -5.19
N LYS A 492 -26.99 -5.49 -5.79
CA LYS A 492 -27.29 -4.56 -6.90
C LYS A 492 -27.12 -3.10 -6.48
N GLU A 493 -27.53 -2.73 -5.26
CA GLU A 493 -27.28 -1.40 -4.72
C GLU A 493 -25.78 -1.22 -4.40
N LEU A 494 -25.18 -2.19 -3.72
CA LEU A 494 -23.78 -2.17 -3.31
C LEU A 494 -22.83 -1.93 -4.48
N VAL A 495 -22.97 -2.69 -5.58
CA VAL A 495 -22.08 -2.59 -6.73
C VAL A 495 -22.13 -1.22 -7.40
N VAL A 496 -23.30 -0.58 -7.43
CA VAL A 496 -23.46 0.78 -7.95
C VAL A 496 -22.77 1.80 -7.03
N ARG A 497 -23.00 1.72 -5.72
CA ARG A 497 -22.35 2.63 -4.74
C ARG A 497 -20.83 2.44 -4.74
N TRP A 498 -20.37 1.20 -4.89
CA TRP A 498 -18.93 0.94 -5.00
C TRP A 498 -18.33 1.42 -6.33
N ALA A 499 -19.07 1.30 -7.43
CA ALA A 499 -18.64 1.85 -8.72
C ALA A 499 -18.54 3.39 -8.69
N GLN A 500 -19.45 4.08 -7.97
CA GLN A 500 -19.36 5.52 -7.71
C GLN A 500 -18.06 5.86 -6.97
N PHE A 501 -17.71 5.10 -5.93
CA PHE A 501 -16.40 5.21 -5.25
C PHE A 501 -15.24 4.90 -6.20
N GLY A 502 -15.35 3.88 -7.04
CA GLY A 502 -14.33 3.51 -8.02
C GLY A 502 -14.02 4.60 -9.05
N VAL A 503 -15.01 5.44 -9.43
CA VAL A 503 -14.77 6.60 -10.30
C VAL A 503 -13.79 7.59 -9.67
N PHE A 504 -13.84 7.77 -8.36
CA PHE A 504 -13.01 8.68 -7.58
C PHE A 504 -11.91 7.95 -6.79
N SER A 505 -11.45 6.80 -7.31
CA SER A 505 -10.26 6.07 -6.84
C SER A 505 -9.12 6.23 -7.85
N PRO A 506 -7.84 6.07 -7.46
CA PRO A 506 -6.73 6.16 -8.39
C PRO A 506 -6.88 5.23 -9.61
N VAL A 507 -7.30 3.98 -9.42
CA VAL A 507 -7.65 3.04 -10.49
C VAL A 507 -9.05 2.47 -10.26
N MET A 508 -9.83 2.35 -11.34
CA MET A 508 -11.21 1.84 -11.33
C MET A 508 -11.22 0.40 -11.88
N ARG A 509 -11.29 -0.59 -11.00
CA ARG A 509 -11.29 -2.03 -11.36
C ARG A 509 -12.51 -2.75 -10.81
N LEU A 510 -13.34 -3.31 -11.70
CA LEU A 510 -14.40 -4.24 -11.31
C LEU A 510 -13.81 -5.65 -11.20
N HIS A 511 -13.84 -6.22 -10.00
CA HIS A 511 -13.34 -7.58 -9.75
C HIS A 511 -14.20 -8.27 -8.68
N GLY A 512 -14.19 -9.58 -8.67
CA GLY A 512 -14.79 -10.38 -7.59
C GLY A 512 -15.12 -11.82 -7.99
N SER A 513 -15.26 -12.65 -6.96
CA SER A 513 -15.83 -13.97 -6.99
C SER A 513 -17.33 -13.87 -6.65
N ARG A 514 -18.19 -13.90 -7.68
CA ARG A 514 -19.65 -13.80 -7.47
C ARG A 514 -20.24 -15.16 -7.20
N LEU A 515 -21.30 -15.20 -6.40
CA LEU A 515 -22.06 -16.44 -6.21
C LEU A 515 -22.66 -16.87 -7.55
N ARG A 516 -22.54 -18.15 -7.84
CA ARG A 516 -23.09 -18.73 -9.08
C ARG A 516 -24.60 -18.75 -9.03
N THR A 517 -25.25 -18.32 -10.11
CA THR A 517 -26.71 -18.43 -10.21
C THR A 517 -27.13 -19.90 -10.42
N LYS A 518 -28.35 -20.25 -10.00
CA LYS A 518 -28.88 -21.62 -10.13
C LYS A 518 -28.89 -22.16 -11.54
N ASN A 519 -28.93 -21.30 -12.55
CA ASN A 519 -29.03 -21.66 -13.96
C ASN A 519 -27.67 -21.51 -14.69
N GLN A 520 -26.61 -21.14 -14.01
CA GLN A 520 -25.29 -20.99 -14.63
C GLN A 520 -24.74 -22.37 -15.04
N LYS A 521 -24.44 -22.51 -16.32
CA LYS A 521 -23.86 -23.73 -16.88
C LYS A 521 -22.35 -23.67 -16.84
N ASP A 522 -21.69 -24.81 -16.60
CA ASP A 522 -20.26 -24.94 -16.75
C ASP A 522 -19.94 -24.97 -18.27
N ARG A 523 -19.07 -24.05 -18.69
CA ARG A 523 -18.55 -24.05 -20.07
C ARG A 523 -17.42 -25.07 -20.22
N HIS A 524 -16.59 -25.18 -19.18
CA HIS A 524 -15.42 -26.05 -19.11
C HIS A 524 -15.48 -26.90 -17.83
N PRO A 525 -16.21 -28.05 -17.84
CA PRO A 525 -16.44 -28.82 -16.61
C PRO A 525 -15.19 -29.47 -16.02
N ASP A 526 -14.13 -29.58 -16.81
CA ASP A 526 -12.87 -30.25 -16.40
C ASP A 526 -11.80 -29.28 -15.90
N VAL A 527 -12.08 -27.96 -15.86
CA VAL A 527 -11.12 -26.99 -15.30
C VAL A 527 -10.86 -27.22 -13.82
N LYS A 528 -9.65 -26.93 -13.39
CA LYS A 528 -9.18 -27.10 -12.02
C LYS A 528 -9.97 -26.26 -11.00
N GLU A 529 -10.30 -25.01 -11.38
CA GLU A 529 -11.12 -24.09 -10.61
C GLU A 529 -12.17 -23.44 -11.51
N ARG A 530 -13.43 -23.52 -11.11
CA ARG A 530 -14.55 -22.99 -11.89
C ARG A 530 -14.74 -21.50 -11.69
N SER A 531 -15.20 -20.83 -12.74
CA SER A 531 -15.61 -19.43 -12.65
C SER A 531 -16.72 -19.24 -11.62
N GLY A 532 -16.64 -18.17 -10.86
CA GLY A 532 -17.78 -17.63 -10.10
C GLY A 532 -18.93 -17.16 -11.00
N GLY A 533 -19.89 -16.45 -10.43
CA GLY A 533 -20.98 -15.79 -11.16
C GLY A 533 -20.46 -14.70 -12.11
N ASP A 534 -21.34 -14.26 -13.01
CA ASP A 534 -21.01 -13.19 -13.94
C ASP A 534 -20.68 -11.87 -13.23
N ASN A 535 -19.67 -11.15 -13.72
CA ASN A 535 -19.16 -9.91 -13.11
C ASN A 535 -18.96 -8.79 -14.14
N GLU A 536 -19.61 -8.83 -15.26
CA GLU A 536 -19.61 -7.79 -16.26
C GLU A 536 -20.70 -6.76 -15.91
N ILE A 537 -20.51 -5.48 -16.25
CA ILE A 537 -21.45 -4.41 -15.81
C ILE A 537 -22.90 -4.62 -16.25
N TRP A 538 -23.17 -5.43 -17.26
CA TRP A 538 -24.53 -5.80 -17.69
C TRP A 538 -25.16 -6.97 -16.92
N SER A 539 -24.41 -7.59 -16.00
CA SER A 539 -24.88 -8.76 -15.24
C SER A 539 -25.74 -8.41 -14.04
N PHE A 540 -25.81 -7.14 -13.67
CA PHE A 540 -26.44 -6.65 -12.44
C PHE A 540 -27.84 -6.06 -12.67
N GLY A 541 -28.47 -6.33 -13.81
CA GLY A 541 -29.79 -5.83 -14.21
C GLY A 541 -29.73 -4.58 -15.07
N GLU A 542 -30.78 -4.36 -15.85
CA GLU A 542 -30.81 -3.33 -16.92
C GLU A 542 -30.70 -1.90 -16.37
N GLU A 543 -31.31 -1.61 -15.23
CA GLU A 543 -31.24 -0.26 -14.62
C GLU A 543 -29.82 0.02 -14.10
N ASN A 544 -29.22 -0.94 -13.39
CA ASN A 544 -27.85 -0.83 -12.92
C ASN A 544 -26.84 -0.75 -14.06
N TYR A 545 -27.07 -1.51 -15.12
CA TYR A 545 -26.24 -1.44 -16.32
C TYR A 545 -26.17 -0.02 -16.89
N LYS A 546 -27.29 0.70 -16.97
CA LYS A 546 -27.32 2.09 -17.45
C LYS A 546 -26.52 3.02 -16.54
N ILE A 547 -26.65 2.84 -15.22
CA ILE A 547 -25.92 3.65 -14.23
C ILE A 547 -24.41 3.33 -14.34
N LEU A 548 -24.04 2.07 -14.32
CA LEU A 548 -22.63 1.62 -14.39
C LEU A 548 -21.96 2.06 -15.69
N LYS A 549 -22.66 1.97 -16.82
CA LYS A 549 -22.17 2.50 -18.09
C LYS A 549 -21.90 3.99 -18.00
N GLY A 550 -22.81 4.78 -17.45
CA GLY A 550 -22.62 6.22 -17.25
C GLY A 550 -21.42 6.54 -16.34
N LEU A 551 -21.16 5.72 -15.32
CA LEU A 551 -20.01 5.88 -14.43
C LEU A 551 -18.69 5.55 -15.15
N VAL A 552 -18.66 4.51 -15.99
CA VAL A 552 -17.48 4.19 -16.83
C VAL A 552 -17.21 5.31 -17.84
N GLU A 553 -18.27 5.86 -18.45
CA GLU A 553 -18.15 7.02 -19.36
C GLU A 553 -17.67 8.29 -18.62
N LEU A 554 -18.12 8.51 -17.38
CA LEU A 554 -17.64 9.61 -16.53
C LEU A 554 -16.14 9.41 -16.21
N ARG A 555 -15.72 8.20 -15.86
CA ARG A 555 -14.31 7.88 -15.60
C ARG A 555 -13.45 8.23 -16.82
N GLU A 556 -13.94 7.93 -18.02
CA GLU A 556 -13.24 8.25 -19.27
C GLU A 556 -13.11 9.77 -19.49
N ARG A 557 -14.18 10.55 -19.20
CA ARG A 557 -14.12 12.01 -19.26
C ARG A 557 -13.18 12.62 -18.22
N LEU A 558 -13.06 11.99 -17.04
CA LEU A 558 -12.11 12.40 -15.97
C LEU A 558 -10.68 11.96 -16.24
N ARG A 559 -10.38 11.12 -17.24
CA ARG A 559 -9.05 10.57 -17.50
C ARG A 559 -7.96 11.66 -17.56
N PRO A 560 -8.11 12.78 -18.28
CA PRO A 560 -7.08 13.83 -18.31
C PRO A 560 -6.78 14.43 -16.93
N TYR A 561 -7.82 14.62 -16.11
CA TYR A 561 -7.68 15.11 -14.74
C TYR A 561 -6.94 14.08 -13.86
N ILE A 562 -7.30 12.81 -13.98
CA ILE A 562 -6.66 11.72 -13.24
C ILE A 562 -5.18 11.61 -13.62
N CYS A 563 -4.86 11.58 -14.91
CA CYS A 563 -3.47 11.48 -15.37
C CYS A 563 -2.62 12.66 -14.87
N HIS A 564 -3.16 13.87 -14.86
CA HIS A 564 -2.47 15.03 -14.31
C HIS A 564 -2.04 14.83 -12.85
N TYR A 565 -2.95 14.38 -11.98
CA TYR A 565 -2.62 14.17 -10.56
C TYR A 565 -1.79 12.91 -10.32
N MET A 566 -1.91 11.91 -11.17
CA MET A 566 -1.04 10.72 -11.10
C MET A 566 0.39 11.03 -11.56
N ASP A 567 0.57 11.93 -12.54
CA ASP A 567 1.89 12.45 -12.92
C ASP A 567 2.47 13.33 -11.78
N LEU A 568 1.65 14.17 -11.15
CA LEU A 568 2.05 14.95 -9.98
C LEU A 568 2.50 14.04 -8.81
N ALA A 569 1.84 12.91 -8.59
CA ALA A 569 2.26 11.92 -7.60
C ALA A 569 3.66 11.34 -7.91
N SER A 570 4.00 11.19 -9.20
CA SER A 570 5.33 10.74 -9.64
C SER A 570 6.42 11.80 -9.46
N GLU A 571 6.05 13.08 -9.42
CA GLU A 571 6.97 14.21 -9.26
C GLU A 571 7.15 14.64 -7.79
N THR A 572 6.07 14.58 -7.02
CA THR A 572 6.02 15.18 -5.67
C THR A 572 5.65 14.19 -4.55
N GLY A 573 5.14 13.01 -4.88
CA GLY A 573 4.58 12.06 -3.93
C GLY A 573 3.13 12.37 -3.51
N ALA A 574 2.53 13.50 -3.94
CA ALA A 574 1.17 13.90 -3.55
C ALA A 574 0.11 12.98 -4.21
N PRO A 575 -0.70 12.24 -3.44
CA PRO A 575 -1.68 11.32 -4.01
C PRO A 575 -2.89 12.06 -4.61
N ILE A 576 -3.56 11.44 -5.59
CA ILE A 576 -4.82 11.96 -6.13
C ILE A 576 -5.98 11.79 -5.14
N MET A 577 -6.10 10.62 -4.51
CA MET A 577 -7.05 10.34 -3.43
C MET A 577 -6.38 10.70 -2.11
N ARG A 578 -6.86 11.79 -1.46
CA ARG A 578 -6.18 12.35 -0.29
C ARG A 578 -7.17 12.79 0.78
N PRO A 579 -6.83 12.63 2.08
CA PRO A 579 -7.71 13.05 3.16
C PRO A 579 -7.91 14.56 3.14
N MET A 580 -9.01 15.04 3.73
CA MET A 580 -9.36 16.46 3.74
C MET A 580 -8.25 17.35 4.32
N PHE A 581 -7.58 16.91 5.39
CA PHE A 581 -6.47 17.67 6.01
C PHE A 581 -5.23 17.78 5.12
N PHE A 582 -5.11 17.03 4.04
CA PHE A 582 -3.96 17.12 3.14
C PHE A 582 -3.85 18.50 2.50
N ASP A 583 -4.99 19.04 2.07
CA ASP A 583 -5.09 20.36 1.46
C ASP A 583 -5.55 21.44 2.47
N TYR A 584 -6.23 21.03 3.57
CA TYR A 584 -6.81 21.92 4.58
C TYR A 584 -6.27 21.61 5.99
N TYR A 585 -4.94 21.54 6.09
CA TYR A 585 -4.24 21.14 7.33
C TYR A 585 -4.34 22.15 8.49
N GLU A 586 -4.82 23.37 8.23
CA GLU A 586 -5.09 24.38 9.26
C GLU A 586 -6.52 24.25 9.84
N ASP A 587 -7.39 23.45 9.23
CA ASP A 587 -8.76 23.23 9.66
C ASP A 587 -8.85 21.93 10.49
N GLU A 588 -9.00 22.09 11.81
CA GLU A 588 -9.07 20.95 12.75
C GLU A 588 -10.20 19.96 12.44
N VAL A 589 -11.34 20.41 11.84
CA VAL A 589 -12.42 19.52 11.43
C VAL A 589 -11.93 18.52 10.40
N CYS A 590 -11.05 18.94 9.49
CA CYS A 590 -10.55 18.11 8.41
C CYS A 590 -9.76 16.88 8.88
N TYR A 591 -9.17 16.91 10.09
CA TYR A 591 -8.50 15.76 10.71
C TYR A 591 -9.48 14.69 11.23
N THR A 592 -10.75 15.05 11.43
CA THR A 592 -11.78 14.13 11.94
C THR A 592 -12.61 13.45 10.86
N LEU A 593 -12.44 13.87 9.60
CA LEU A 593 -13.23 13.40 8.46
C LEU A 593 -12.60 12.12 7.86
N GLU A 594 -13.32 11.01 7.91
CA GLU A 594 -12.84 9.69 7.46
C GLU A 594 -13.70 9.05 6.36
N ASP A 595 -14.78 9.73 5.97
CA ASP A 595 -15.81 9.24 5.04
C ASP A 595 -16.10 10.19 3.88
N GLN A 596 -15.26 11.21 3.71
CA GLN A 596 -15.17 12.11 2.57
C GLN A 596 -13.72 12.50 2.33
N TYR A 597 -13.35 12.86 1.11
CA TYR A 597 -11.97 13.14 0.75
C TYR A 597 -11.85 14.02 -0.48
N MET A 598 -10.66 14.56 -0.71
CA MET A 598 -10.30 15.26 -1.94
C MET A 598 -9.81 14.25 -3.00
N PHE A 599 -10.31 14.39 -4.21
CA PHE A 599 -9.81 13.70 -5.40
C PHE A 599 -9.14 14.74 -6.31
N GLY A 600 -7.81 14.82 -6.26
CA GLY A 600 -7.07 15.99 -6.67
C GLY A 600 -7.38 17.20 -5.77
N GLU A 601 -7.07 18.41 -6.22
CA GLU A 601 -7.29 19.65 -5.46
C GLU A 601 -8.71 20.24 -5.65
N ASP A 602 -9.42 19.79 -6.68
CA ASP A 602 -10.63 20.45 -7.13
C ASP A 602 -11.92 19.71 -6.82
N ILE A 603 -11.86 18.37 -6.62
CA ILE A 603 -13.05 17.55 -6.42
C ILE A 603 -13.09 17.05 -4.97
N LEU A 604 -14.15 17.40 -4.24
CA LEU A 604 -14.50 16.80 -2.97
C LEU A 604 -15.52 15.70 -3.26
N PHE A 605 -15.25 14.47 -2.81
CA PHE A 605 -16.15 13.33 -2.96
C PHE A 605 -16.59 12.78 -1.60
N ALA A 606 -17.88 12.53 -1.45
CA ALA A 606 -18.50 12.03 -0.23
C ALA A 606 -19.36 10.80 -0.55
N PRO A 607 -18.82 9.56 -0.52
CA PRO A 607 -19.55 8.37 -0.91
C PRO A 607 -20.76 8.09 -0.03
N ILE A 608 -21.83 7.58 -0.65
CA ILE A 608 -22.91 6.89 0.04
C ILE A 608 -22.44 5.47 0.33
N SER A 609 -22.38 5.09 1.59
CA SER A 609 -21.75 3.83 2.03
C SER A 609 -22.61 3.00 2.98
N ALA A 610 -23.94 3.19 2.95
CA ALA A 610 -24.87 2.35 3.69
C ALA A 610 -26.08 1.99 2.81
N GLN A 611 -26.61 0.78 3.00
CA GLN A 611 -27.79 0.29 2.26
C GLN A 611 -28.99 1.20 2.45
N GLY A 612 -29.69 1.54 1.37
CA GLY A 612 -30.87 2.38 1.38
C GLY A 612 -30.63 3.86 1.73
N GLN A 613 -29.38 4.25 1.94
CA GLN A 613 -29.03 5.63 2.23
C GLN A 613 -29.15 6.49 0.96
N THR A 614 -29.90 7.60 1.07
CA THR A 614 -30.12 8.55 -0.04
C THR A 614 -29.63 9.96 0.28
N GLY A 615 -28.87 10.15 1.34
CA GLY A 615 -28.29 11.44 1.71
C GLY A 615 -27.42 11.36 2.95
N ARG A 616 -26.63 12.41 3.16
CA ARG A 616 -25.75 12.56 4.33
C ARG A 616 -25.34 14.02 4.51
N GLU A 617 -24.74 14.30 5.65
CA GLU A 617 -24.03 15.56 5.86
C GLU A 617 -22.61 15.48 5.29
N VAL A 618 -22.15 16.58 4.72
CA VAL A 618 -20.83 16.77 4.12
C VAL A 618 -20.26 18.08 4.64
N TYR A 619 -19.01 18.04 5.08
CA TYR A 619 -18.27 19.25 5.45
C TYR A 619 -17.60 19.84 4.22
N LEU A 620 -17.92 21.09 3.91
CA LEU A 620 -17.24 21.86 2.88
C LEU A 620 -16.15 22.72 3.55
N PRO A 621 -14.85 22.50 3.23
CA PRO A 621 -13.77 23.31 3.79
C PRO A 621 -13.76 24.70 3.17
N GLU A 622 -12.81 25.55 3.57
CA GLU A 622 -12.68 26.92 3.05
C GLU A 622 -12.69 26.97 1.51
N GLY A 623 -13.42 27.96 0.96
CA GLY A 623 -13.59 28.19 -0.48
C GLY A 623 -15.05 28.12 -0.91
N SER A 624 -15.31 28.24 -2.21
CA SER A 624 -16.64 28.11 -2.81
C SER A 624 -16.74 26.81 -3.59
N TRP A 625 -17.84 26.09 -3.45
CA TRP A 625 -18.03 24.74 -3.94
C TRP A 625 -19.30 24.61 -4.78
N ILE A 626 -19.19 23.98 -5.94
CA ILE A 626 -20.31 23.74 -6.87
C ILE A 626 -20.77 22.29 -6.71
N ASP A 627 -22.01 22.05 -6.31
CA ASP A 627 -22.61 20.71 -6.31
C ASP A 627 -22.73 20.19 -7.75
N VAL A 628 -22.20 19.00 -8.02
CA VAL A 628 -22.17 18.44 -9.39
C VAL A 628 -23.56 18.08 -9.93
N ASN A 629 -24.56 17.82 -9.05
CA ASN A 629 -25.91 17.45 -9.45
C ASN A 629 -26.80 18.68 -9.68
N THR A 630 -26.78 19.65 -8.76
CA THR A 630 -27.69 20.82 -8.78
C THR A 630 -27.07 22.03 -9.46
N LYS A 631 -25.75 22.10 -9.57
CA LYS A 631 -24.97 23.27 -10.01
C LYS A 631 -25.09 24.49 -9.07
N GLU A 632 -25.64 24.29 -7.88
CA GLU A 632 -25.67 25.33 -6.86
C GLU A 632 -24.30 25.56 -6.27
N VAL A 633 -24.01 26.81 -5.90
CA VAL A 633 -22.75 27.23 -5.27
C VAL A 633 -22.94 27.34 -3.76
N TYR A 634 -22.05 26.74 -3.02
CA TYR A 634 -22.02 26.76 -1.56
C TYR A 634 -20.72 27.41 -1.06
N GLU A 635 -20.85 28.35 -0.14
CA GLU A 635 -19.71 28.84 0.63
C GLU A 635 -19.24 27.74 1.61
N GLY A 636 -17.92 27.58 1.76
CA GLY A 636 -17.32 26.60 2.64
C GLY A 636 -17.35 26.94 4.13
N LYS A 637 -16.51 26.25 4.92
CA LYS A 637 -16.46 26.27 6.40
C LYS A 637 -17.79 25.92 7.06
N LYS A 638 -18.52 24.97 6.50
CA LYS A 638 -19.82 24.52 7.05
C LYS A 638 -20.19 23.11 6.63
N TRP A 639 -21.08 22.52 7.40
CA TRP A 639 -21.77 21.30 7.06
C TRP A 639 -22.96 21.60 6.15
N VAL A 640 -23.19 20.77 5.15
CA VAL A 640 -24.33 20.81 4.23
C VAL A 640 -25.00 19.44 4.16
N THR A 641 -26.34 19.42 4.16
CA THR A 641 -27.10 18.19 3.98
C THR A 641 -27.30 17.95 2.49
N CYS A 642 -26.79 16.82 2.00
CA CYS A 642 -26.84 16.42 0.59
C CYS A 642 -27.73 15.20 0.40
N THR A 643 -28.38 15.10 -0.76
CA THR A 643 -29.19 13.94 -1.17
C THR A 643 -28.67 13.39 -2.50
N ALA A 644 -28.69 12.06 -2.66
CA ALA A 644 -28.31 11.40 -3.91
C ALA A 644 -29.12 10.11 -4.08
N GLN A 645 -29.91 10.02 -5.12
CA GLN A 645 -30.56 8.79 -5.54
C GLN A 645 -29.51 7.78 -6.03
N LEU A 646 -29.87 6.53 -6.30
CA LEU A 646 -28.91 5.48 -6.67
C LEU A 646 -28.08 5.84 -7.92
N HIS A 647 -28.66 6.54 -8.89
CA HIS A 647 -27.97 7.01 -10.10
C HIS A 647 -27.13 8.29 -9.90
N GLN A 648 -27.21 8.90 -8.73
CA GLN A 648 -26.48 10.11 -8.34
C GLN A 648 -25.44 9.78 -7.27
N PHE A 649 -24.43 10.61 -7.16
CA PHE A 649 -23.42 10.58 -6.10
C PHE A 649 -23.20 11.98 -5.54
N ILE A 650 -22.60 12.09 -4.37
CA ILE A 650 -22.33 13.39 -3.73
C ILE A 650 -20.89 13.77 -4.04
N ALA A 651 -20.72 14.80 -4.85
CA ALA A 651 -19.45 15.43 -5.11
C ALA A 651 -19.62 16.94 -5.29
N PHE A 652 -18.57 17.66 -4.94
CA PHE A 652 -18.47 19.10 -5.14
C PHE A 652 -17.21 19.42 -5.90
N VAL A 653 -17.27 20.42 -6.74
CA VAL A 653 -16.12 20.93 -7.47
C VAL A 653 -15.83 22.35 -6.98
N ARG A 654 -14.55 22.67 -6.76
CA ARG A 654 -14.11 24.02 -6.40
C ARG A 654 -14.55 25.01 -7.48
N GLU A 655 -15.16 26.12 -7.06
CA GLU A 655 -15.57 27.17 -7.99
C GLU A 655 -14.36 27.71 -8.78
N GLY A 656 -14.54 27.90 -10.07
CA GLY A 656 -13.48 28.31 -11.00
C GLY A 656 -12.68 27.15 -11.62
N SER A 657 -12.83 25.93 -11.15
CA SER A 657 -12.20 24.78 -11.79
C SER A 657 -12.95 24.33 -13.05
N ASN A 658 -12.22 24.11 -14.13
CA ASN A 658 -12.76 23.63 -15.40
C ASN A 658 -13.30 22.19 -15.33
N VAL A 659 -12.92 21.41 -14.31
CA VAL A 659 -13.37 20.02 -14.16
C VAL A 659 -14.88 19.91 -13.94
N ILE A 660 -15.57 20.98 -13.52
CA ILE A 660 -17.02 21.01 -13.41
C ILE A 660 -17.73 20.67 -14.73
N ASN A 661 -17.11 20.95 -15.88
CA ASN A 661 -17.66 20.68 -17.21
C ASN A 661 -17.67 19.18 -17.58
N VAL A 662 -17.04 18.33 -16.77
CA VAL A 662 -16.98 16.88 -16.97
C VAL A 662 -18.29 16.20 -16.47
N PHE A 663 -19.00 16.85 -15.53
CA PHE A 663 -20.21 16.34 -14.86
C PHE A 663 -21.54 16.73 -15.56
#